data_e1447cccc4f02b8370429eb8b76736c8
#
_entry.id   e1447cccc4f02b8370429eb8b76736c8
#
_cell.length_a   1.000
_cell.length_b   1.000
_cell.length_c   1.000
_cell.angle_alpha   90.00
_cell.angle_beta   90.00
_cell.angle_gamma   90.00
#
_symmetry.space_group_name_H-M   'P 1'
#
loop_
_entity.id
_entity.type
_entity.pdbx_description
1 polymer ?
#
loop_
_entity_poly.entity_id
_entity_poly.type
_entity_poly.pdbx_seq_one_letter_code
_entity_poly.pdbx_strand_id
1 'polypeptide(L)'
;MSLFEEKMGQLIINTSIAQNSFQSTQDEDRINKTNLFAHKILEREFTIGFAGHFSAGKSSMINALTGEQLLPSSPIPTSANIVKVHKAKEDFAIVYRKELHPVKFSGDYDFDTVKNFCKDGESISQIEIGHKTSILPEGVTVMDTPGVDSTDDAHRLSTESALHLADIVFYMMDYNHVQSELNFGFTKQLLKYNENVYLIVNQIDKHRDRELSFEDFKKSVHQSFLEWGVKPKNIFFTTLKELDHPNNDLSEVKEIVIDSMNNWKEHLAGTSDRTLQKLKDEHVSFLESEIEECKNTYADILSEAEWKSKDEILEEAIRYEKQSSLLDSDVWIRSFETNRKSLLDNATLVPYELRDKLKQYLEAKQKNFKVGVLFSGKKTEEERNQRAEAVKLEYTKVIQSQIVGHIKSLMKQSLKDVGLLNDEESITIDEKEFNPSIQLIDNQIREGALLTADSVLNFANAVADATRKWFIQQTDPWKIEVAAQIKELPDDHYGLADTKLSEYQEKTLAIRSIEELENHLVKFNKENTKPSKETLSHAEEIKNRWLNEFREKEESIQPYQAADFQEIKSDELVQIEHVESKTVESYPVEQTINRANEVARAISSIHGFQETATFLKKKAERLGKKDFTIALFGAFSAGKSSFSNALLGENVLPVSPNPTTAAITKIRPVSNVHHHETADVHFKTADQLLLDVQLSYKKLGMDIASL
;
A
#
# COMPACT_ATOMS: atom_id res chain seq x y z
N MET A 1 9.21 -2.47 -38.33
CA MET A 1 8.71 -3.05 -37.07
C MET A 1 7.29 -3.53 -37.31
N SER A 2 6.93 -4.75 -36.96
CA SER A 2 5.55 -5.20 -37.17
C SER A 2 4.62 -4.47 -36.18
N LEU A 3 3.34 -4.34 -36.50
CA LEU A 3 2.34 -3.75 -35.58
C LEU A 3 2.32 -4.45 -34.19
N PHE A 4 2.57 -5.75 -34.21
CA PHE A 4 2.69 -6.56 -32.99
C PHE A 4 3.88 -6.11 -32.13
N GLU A 5 5.06 -5.91 -32.74
CA GLU A 5 6.27 -5.46 -32.04
C GLU A 5 6.11 -4.08 -31.43
N GLU A 6 5.41 -3.17 -32.12
CA GLU A 6 5.11 -1.83 -31.62
C GLU A 6 4.17 -1.89 -30.42
N LYS A 7 3.09 -2.70 -30.48
CA LYS A 7 2.16 -2.90 -29.37
C LYS A 7 2.84 -3.49 -28.14
N MET A 8 3.68 -4.52 -28.32
CA MET A 8 4.41 -5.14 -27.21
C MET A 8 5.43 -4.17 -26.60
N GLY A 9 6.10 -3.35 -27.44
CA GLY A 9 7.00 -2.30 -26.97
C GLY A 9 6.28 -1.22 -26.15
N GLN A 10 5.09 -0.79 -26.54
CA GLN A 10 4.29 0.15 -25.77
C GLN A 10 3.75 -0.46 -24.48
N LEU A 11 3.38 -1.73 -24.53
CA LEU A 11 2.86 -2.46 -23.37
C LEU A 11 3.92 -2.56 -22.26
N ILE A 12 5.17 -2.88 -22.58
CA ILE A 12 6.23 -2.95 -21.56
C ILE A 12 6.50 -1.59 -20.91
N ILE A 13 6.42 -0.49 -21.69
CA ILE A 13 6.53 0.87 -21.16
C ILE A 13 5.36 1.19 -20.23
N ASN A 14 4.13 0.89 -20.63
CA ASN A 14 2.94 1.13 -19.82
C ASN A 14 2.98 0.29 -18.52
N THR A 15 3.51 -0.93 -18.61
CA THR A 15 3.70 -1.81 -17.45
C THR A 15 4.74 -1.25 -16.48
N SER A 16 5.85 -0.70 -17.01
CA SER A 16 6.88 -0.09 -16.16
C SER A 16 6.42 1.22 -15.50
N ILE A 17 5.53 1.99 -16.15
CA ILE A 17 4.88 3.16 -15.54
C ILE A 17 4.00 2.73 -14.36
N ALA A 18 3.18 1.69 -14.54
CA ALA A 18 2.35 1.15 -13.47
C ALA A 18 3.20 0.63 -12.29
N GLN A 19 4.27 -0.12 -12.61
CA GLN A 19 5.21 -0.65 -11.61
C GLN A 19 5.85 0.46 -10.76
N ASN A 20 6.25 1.58 -11.38
CA ASN A 20 6.80 2.73 -10.66
C ASN A 20 5.80 3.26 -9.61
N SER A 21 4.52 3.30 -9.95
CA SER A 21 3.47 3.73 -9.02
C SER A 21 3.26 2.70 -7.90
N PHE A 22 3.22 1.40 -8.20
CA PHE A 22 3.07 0.34 -7.21
C PHE A 22 4.22 0.35 -6.20
N GLN A 23 5.46 0.60 -6.67
CA GLN A 23 6.63 0.73 -5.79
C GLN A 23 6.54 1.96 -4.88
N SER A 24 6.05 3.09 -5.40
CA SER A 24 5.90 4.32 -4.60
C SER A 24 4.89 4.20 -3.47
N THR A 25 3.94 3.28 -3.59
CA THR A 25 2.88 3.00 -2.60
C THR A 25 3.10 1.70 -1.83
N GLN A 26 4.22 1.00 -2.05
CA GLN A 26 4.58 -0.26 -1.40
C GLN A 26 3.53 -1.37 -1.59
N ASP A 27 2.87 -1.40 -2.74
CA ASP A 27 1.89 -2.42 -3.09
C ASP A 27 2.59 -3.70 -3.55
N GLU A 28 3.09 -4.47 -2.58
CA GLU A 28 3.93 -5.65 -2.81
C GLU A 28 3.26 -6.72 -3.68
N ASP A 29 1.94 -6.91 -3.55
CA ASP A 29 1.22 -7.90 -4.35
C ASP A 29 1.23 -7.53 -5.84
N ARG A 30 0.94 -6.25 -6.17
CA ARG A 30 0.98 -5.77 -7.57
C ARG A 30 2.39 -5.64 -8.09
N ILE A 31 3.37 -5.29 -7.25
CA ILE A 31 4.80 -5.30 -7.62
C ILE A 31 5.22 -6.68 -8.10
N ASN A 32 4.91 -7.73 -7.34
CA ASN A 32 5.29 -9.11 -7.66
C ASN A 32 4.57 -9.62 -8.91
N LYS A 33 3.25 -9.43 -9.01
CA LYS A 33 2.47 -9.80 -10.18
C LYS A 33 2.95 -9.11 -11.46
N THR A 34 3.30 -7.83 -11.35
CA THR A 34 3.79 -7.04 -12.49
C THR A 34 5.17 -7.48 -12.94
N ASN A 35 6.06 -7.87 -12.03
CA ASN A 35 7.35 -8.45 -12.39
C ASN A 35 7.17 -9.74 -13.22
N LEU A 36 6.31 -10.66 -12.77
CA LEU A 36 6.00 -11.88 -13.51
C LEU A 36 5.36 -11.57 -14.87
N PHE A 37 4.46 -10.60 -14.91
CA PHE A 37 3.81 -10.16 -16.14
C PHE A 37 4.79 -9.50 -17.14
N ALA A 38 5.74 -8.70 -16.63
CA ALA A 38 6.80 -8.10 -17.46
C ALA A 38 7.68 -9.17 -18.13
N HIS A 39 8.06 -10.22 -17.41
CA HIS A 39 8.78 -11.36 -17.98
C HIS A 39 7.99 -12.03 -19.09
N LYS A 40 6.69 -12.29 -18.90
CA LYS A 40 5.81 -12.83 -19.95
C LYS A 40 5.78 -11.95 -21.21
N ILE A 41 5.66 -10.62 -21.04
CA ILE A 41 5.68 -9.67 -22.18
C ILE A 41 7.01 -9.74 -22.92
N LEU A 42 8.13 -9.85 -22.22
CA LEU A 42 9.47 -9.94 -22.79
C LEU A 42 9.71 -11.26 -23.51
N GLU A 43 9.24 -12.37 -22.95
CA GLU A 43 9.27 -13.71 -23.57
C GLU A 43 8.39 -13.76 -24.83
N ARG A 44 7.36 -12.89 -24.93
CA ARG A 44 6.38 -12.88 -26.04
C ARG A 44 5.70 -14.22 -26.21
N GLU A 45 5.43 -14.88 -25.10
CA GLU A 45 4.90 -16.22 -25.02
C GLU A 45 3.39 -16.19 -24.86
N PHE A 46 2.66 -16.80 -25.80
CA PHE A 46 1.23 -17.07 -25.70
C PHE A 46 1.02 -18.41 -25.00
N THR A 47 0.45 -18.41 -23.82
CA THR A 47 0.33 -19.57 -22.95
C THR A 47 -1.09 -20.13 -22.92
N ILE A 48 -1.24 -21.41 -23.29
CA ILE A 48 -2.46 -22.20 -23.12
C ILE A 48 -2.27 -23.08 -21.88
N GLY A 49 -2.94 -22.73 -20.77
CA GLY A 49 -2.84 -23.42 -19.50
C GLY A 49 -3.89 -24.52 -19.33
N PHE A 50 -3.47 -25.69 -18.85
CA PHE A 50 -4.35 -26.78 -18.42
C PHE A 50 -4.27 -26.94 -16.91
N ALA A 51 -5.40 -26.77 -16.21
CA ALA A 51 -5.52 -26.89 -14.77
C ALA A 51 -6.63 -27.86 -14.40
N GLY A 52 -6.69 -28.29 -13.15
CA GLY A 52 -7.74 -29.17 -12.63
C GLY A 52 -7.21 -30.24 -11.71
N HIS A 53 -8.09 -31.10 -11.22
CA HIS A 53 -7.75 -32.18 -10.32
C HIS A 53 -6.67 -33.11 -10.88
N PHE A 54 -6.00 -33.79 -9.98
CA PHE A 54 -4.93 -34.73 -10.31
C PHE A 54 -5.37 -35.76 -11.38
N SER A 55 -6.51 -36.44 -11.20
CA SER A 55 -7.02 -37.51 -12.10
C SER A 55 -7.88 -37.03 -13.26
N ALA A 56 -8.00 -35.70 -13.49
CA ALA A 56 -8.85 -35.14 -14.54
C ALA A 56 -8.38 -35.45 -15.97
N GLY A 57 -7.12 -35.89 -16.15
CA GLY A 57 -6.55 -36.29 -17.44
C GLY A 57 -5.91 -35.14 -18.23
N LYS A 58 -5.34 -34.14 -17.55
CA LYS A 58 -4.70 -32.95 -18.15
C LYS A 58 -3.62 -33.30 -19.17
N SER A 59 -2.61 -34.03 -18.75
CA SER A 59 -1.48 -34.41 -19.62
C SER A 59 -1.92 -35.27 -20.80
N SER A 60 -2.91 -36.15 -20.60
CA SER A 60 -3.50 -36.94 -21.70
C SER A 60 -4.28 -36.07 -22.68
N MET A 61 -5.00 -35.04 -22.20
CA MET A 61 -5.71 -34.08 -23.04
C MET A 61 -4.71 -33.25 -23.87
N ILE A 62 -3.63 -32.76 -23.26
CA ILE A 62 -2.60 -32.03 -23.97
C ILE A 62 -2.01 -32.89 -25.10
N ASN A 63 -1.64 -34.14 -24.80
CA ASN A 63 -1.12 -35.07 -25.83
C ASN A 63 -2.15 -35.34 -26.95
N ALA A 64 -3.44 -35.46 -26.63
CA ALA A 64 -4.48 -35.66 -27.61
C ALA A 64 -4.73 -34.43 -28.51
N LEU A 65 -4.65 -33.22 -27.93
CA LEU A 65 -4.85 -31.96 -28.68
C LEU A 65 -3.66 -31.64 -29.56
N THR A 66 -2.44 -31.90 -29.10
CA THR A 66 -1.20 -31.68 -29.87
C THR A 66 -0.91 -32.82 -30.85
N GLY A 67 -1.52 -33.99 -30.68
CA GLY A 67 -1.24 -35.17 -31.49
C GLY A 67 0.14 -35.80 -31.22
N GLU A 68 0.82 -35.38 -30.19
CA GLU A 68 2.17 -35.78 -29.80
C GLU A 68 2.21 -36.25 -28.35
N GLN A 69 3.13 -37.15 -28.04
CA GLN A 69 3.33 -37.65 -26.66
C GLN A 69 4.31 -36.72 -25.90
N LEU A 70 3.90 -35.47 -25.72
CA LEU A 70 4.75 -34.44 -25.10
C LEU A 70 4.91 -34.62 -23.59
N LEU A 71 3.85 -35.16 -22.94
CA LEU A 71 3.80 -35.28 -21.48
C LEU A 71 3.59 -36.72 -21.05
N PRO A 72 4.16 -37.15 -19.91
CA PRO A 72 3.91 -38.47 -19.37
C PRO A 72 2.45 -38.61 -18.92
N SER A 73 1.73 -39.57 -19.49
CA SER A 73 0.37 -39.93 -19.08
C SER A 73 0.42 -41.16 -18.18
N SER A 74 0.30 -41.00 -16.89
CA SER A 74 0.31 -42.08 -15.91
C SER A 74 -0.81 -41.89 -14.88
N PRO A 75 -1.44 -42.96 -14.37
CA PRO A 75 -2.36 -42.87 -13.24
C PRO A 75 -1.70 -42.54 -11.91
N ILE A 76 -0.36 -42.53 -11.86
CA ILE A 76 0.41 -42.05 -10.68
C ILE A 76 0.67 -40.55 -10.82
N PRO A 77 0.74 -39.76 -9.72
CA PRO A 77 1.08 -38.33 -9.78
C PRO A 77 2.32 -38.07 -10.64
N THR A 78 2.13 -37.53 -11.84
CA THR A 78 3.21 -37.29 -12.80
C THR A 78 3.57 -35.83 -12.92
N SER A 79 2.71 -34.92 -12.43
CA SER A 79 2.90 -33.47 -12.51
C SER A 79 2.81 -32.89 -11.11
N ALA A 80 3.92 -32.94 -10.37
CA ALA A 80 4.09 -32.19 -9.12
C ALA A 80 4.53 -30.75 -9.41
N ASN A 81 4.95 -30.47 -10.66
CA ASN A 81 5.52 -29.20 -11.10
C ASN A 81 4.76 -28.64 -12.30
N ILE A 82 4.92 -27.34 -12.54
CA ILE A 82 4.48 -26.70 -13.78
C ILE A 82 5.38 -27.18 -14.90
N VAL A 83 4.78 -27.72 -15.96
CA VAL A 83 5.48 -28.16 -17.18
C VAL A 83 5.04 -27.32 -18.35
N LYS A 84 6.00 -26.60 -18.97
CA LYS A 84 5.80 -25.81 -20.18
C LYS A 84 6.37 -26.55 -21.37
N VAL A 85 5.63 -26.62 -22.47
CA VAL A 85 6.04 -27.26 -23.73
C VAL A 85 5.87 -26.28 -24.87
N HIS A 86 6.91 -26.10 -25.68
CA HIS A 86 6.88 -25.20 -26.82
C HIS A 86 7.74 -25.72 -27.98
N LYS A 87 7.58 -25.08 -29.14
CA LYS A 87 8.44 -25.37 -30.31
C LYS A 87 9.83 -24.77 -30.12
N ALA A 88 10.86 -25.56 -30.45
CA ALA A 88 12.25 -25.13 -30.39
C ALA A 88 13.04 -25.52 -31.64
N LYS A 89 14.24 -24.97 -31.82
CA LYS A 89 15.13 -25.31 -32.92
C LYS A 89 15.77 -26.69 -32.75
N GLU A 90 15.91 -27.14 -31.53
CA GLU A 90 16.47 -28.43 -31.10
C GLU A 90 15.68 -28.95 -29.92
N ASP A 91 15.71 -30.25 -29.69
CA ASP A 91 15.08 -30.86 -28.56
C ASP A 91 15.90 -30.57 -27.28
N PHE A 92 15.23 -30.05 -26.26
CA PHE A 92 15.84 -29.80 -24.94
C PHE A 92 14.82 -29.89 -23.82
N ALA A 93 15.32 -30.05 -22.60
CA ALA A 93 14.55 -29.81 -21.38
C ALA A 93 15.35 -28.94 -20.41
N ILE A 94 14.71 -27.93 -19.80
CA ILE A 94 15.29 -27.11 -18.75
C ILE A 94 14.53 -27.39 -17.46
N VAL A 95 15.28 -27.76 -16.42
CA VAL A 95 14.74 -27.98 -15.07
C VAL A 95 15.12 -26.79 -14.21
N TYR A 96 14.11 -26.02 -13.77
CA TYR A 96 14.26 -24.88 -12.86
C TYR A 96 14.19 -25.38 -11.42
N ARG A 97 15.29 -25.30 -10.69
CA ARG A 97 15.42 -25.75 -9.30
C ARG A 97 15.23 -24.57 -8.35
N LYS A 98 14.58 -24.84 -7.21
CA LYS A 98 14.50 -23.85 -6.12
C LYS A 98 15.92 -23.63 -5.56
N GLU A 99 16.33 -22.38 -5.40
CA GLU A 99 17.63 -21.98 -4.81
C GLU A 99 18.90 -22.42 -5.57
N LEU A 100 18.77 -23.05 -6.75
CA LEU A 100 19.90 -23.51 -7.57
C LEU A 100 19.77 -23.03 -9.00
N HIS A 101 20.87 -23.04 -9.76
CA HIS A 101 20.85 -22.70 -11.18
C HIS A 101 19.99 -23.68 -11.99
N PRO A 102 19.24 -23.20 -12.99
CA PRO A 102 18.52 -24.06 -13.95
C PRO A 102 19.49 -24.94 -14.74
N VAL A 103 19.07 -26.15 -15.03
CA VAL A 103 19.89 -27.13 -15.77
C VAL A 103 19.24 -27.49 -17.08
N LYS A 104 19.99 -27.38 -18.19
CA LYS A 104 19.54 -27.71 -19.55
C LYS A 104 20.08 -29.06 -19.99
N PHE A 105 19.16 -29.93 -20.38
CA PHE A 105 19.41 -31.16 -21.10
C PHE A 105 19.25 -30.89 -22.59
N SER A 106 20.25 -31.21 -23.43
CA SER A 106 20.21 -31.00 -24.89
C SER A 106 20.52 -32.30 -25.61
N GLY A 107 19.95 -32.47 -26.81
CA GLY A 107 20.16 -33.64 -27.65
C GLY A 107 19.27 -34.82 -27.26
N ASP A 108 19.76 -36.04 -27.49
CA ASP A 108 19.06 -37.30 -27.12
C ASP A 108 19.10 -37.51 -25.58
N TYR A 109 18.39 -36.66 -24.86
CA TYR A 109 18.27 -36.86 -23.42
C TYR A 109 17.23 -37.96 -23.10
N ASP A 110 17.47 -38.69 -22.01
CA ASP A 110 16.54 -39.68 -21.53
C ASP A 110 15.26 -39.02 -21.00
N PHE A 111 14.18 -39.17 -21.77
CA PHE A 111 12.87 -38.63 -21.41
C PHE A 111 12.34 -39.18 -20.07
N ASP A 112 12.74 -40.40 -19.68
CA ASP A 112 12.36 -40.97 -18.39
C ASP A 112 13.06 -40.26 -17.22
N THR A 113 14.25 -39.72 -17.43
CA THR A 113 14.91 -38.87 -16.45
C THR A 113 14.12 -37.56 -16.23
N VAL A 114 13.67 -36.89 -17.32
CA VAL A 114 12.83 -35.67 -17.20
C VAL A 114 11.51 -36.00 -16.54
N LYS A 115 10.88 -37.15 -16.84
CA LYS A 115 9.64 -37.59 -16.16
C LYS A 115 9.83 -37.74 -14.65
N ASN A 116 11.00 -38.16 -14.19
CA ASN A 116 11.27 -38.27 -12.76
C ASN A 116 11.31 -36.89 -12.10
N PHE A 117 11.86 -35.88 -12.76
CA PHE A 117 11.80 -34.49 -12.27
C PHE A 117 10.38 -33.95 -12.22
N CYS A 118 9.50 -34.36 -13.13
CA CYS A 118 8.08 -33.96 -13.06
C CYS A 118 7.37 -34.44 -11.78
N LYS A 119 7.92 -35.40 -11.06
CA LYS A 119 7.38 -35.94 -9.80
C LYS A 119 7.93 -35.27 -8.56
N ASP A 120 9.07 -34.57 -8.68
CA ASP A 120 9.71 -33.89 -7.57
C ASP A 120 9.20 -32.45 -7.45
N GLY A 121 8.23 -32.25 -6.56
CA GLY A 121 7.67 -30.93 -6.27
C GLY A 121 8.42 -30.15 -5.19
N GLU A 122 9.29 -30.79 -4.42
CA GLU A 122 9.99 -30.12 -3.32
C GLU A 122 11.19 -29.30 -3.82
N SER A 123 12.02 -29.86 -4.69
CA SER A 123 13.25 -29.23 -5.17
C SER A 123 13.10 -28.48 -6.50
N ILE A 124 12.04 -28.77 -7.28
CA ILE A 124 11.82 -28.23 -8.61
C ILE A 124 10.63 -27.27 -8.62
N SER A 125 10.76 -26.16 -9.32
CA SER A 125 9.69 -25.16 -9.47
C SER A 125 8.96 -25.26 -10.80
N GLN A 126 9.70 -25.53 -11.89
CA GLN A 126 9.17 -25.57 -13.26
C GLN A 126 10.06 -26.44 -14.15
N ILE A 127 9.46 -27.04 -15.15
CA ILE A 127 10.16 -27.74 -16.24
C ILE A 127 9.72 -27.11 -17.56
N GLU A 128 10.67 -26.84 -18.44
CA GLU A 128 10.45 -26.32 -19.77
C GLU A 128 10.97 -27.33 -20.80
N ILE A 129 10.14 -27.70 -21.75
CA ILE A 129 10.45 -28.69 -22.80
C ILE A 129 10.35 -28.01 -24.14
N GLY A 130 11.45 -27.92 -24.87
CA GLY A 130 11.52 -27.46 -26.25
C GLY A 130 11.52 -28.66 -27.18
N HIS A 131 10.61 -28.67 -28.15
CA HIS A 131 10.46 -29.75 -29.13
C HIS A 131 10.66 -29.23 -30.55
N LYS A 132 11.61 -29.81 -31.29
CA LYS A 132 11.92 -29.40 -32.68
C LYS A 132 10.81 -29.74 -33.67
N THR A 133 10.19 -30.89 -33.50
CA THR A 133 9.15 -31.43 -34.40
C THR A 133 7.74 -31.01 -33.99
N SER A 134 7.59 -30.25 -32.90
CA SER A 134 6.30 -29.84 -32.40
C SER A 134 5.47 -29.07 -33.42
N ILE A 135 4.17 -29.37 -33.49
CA ILE A 135 3.18 -28.66 -34.30
C ILE A 135 2.87 -27.25 -33.77
N LEU A 136 3.28 -26.96 -32.51
CA LEU A 136 3.07 -25.65 -31.90
C LEU A 136 3.72 -24.55 -32.72
N PRO A 137 3.08 -23.40 -32.97
CA PRO A 137 3.73 -22.24 -33.56
C PRO A 137 4.86 -21.69 -32.67
N GLU A 138 5.88 -21.06 -33.27
CA GLU A 138 6.85 -20.29 -32.47
C GLU A 138 6.15 -19.19 -31.67
N GLY A 139 6.41 -19.10 -30.36
CA GLY A 139 5.80 -18.17 -29.42
C GLY A 139 4.50 -18.69 -28.79
N VAL A 140 4.12 -19.94 -29.03
CA VAL A 140 3.01 -20.60 -28.33
C VAL A 140 3.54 -21.67 -27.41
N THR A 141 3.09 -21.62 -26.14
CA THR A 141 3.43 -22.56 -25.09
C THR A 141 2.18 -23.22 -24.53
N VAL A 142 2.22 -24.53 -24.37
CA VAL A 142 1.23 -25.28 -23.63
C VAL A 142 1.77 -25.56 -22.22
N MET A 143 0.96 -25.28 -21.21
CA MET A 143 1.33 -25.41 -19.80
C MET A 143 0.44 -26.44 -19.10
N ASP A 144 1.06 -27.48 -18.55
CA ASP A 144 0.44 -28.42 -17.60
C ASP A 144 0.74 -27.99 -16.16
N THR A 145 -0.29 -27.96 -15.31
CA THR A 145 -0.13 -27.54 -13.91
C THR A 145 -0.33 -28.71 -12.95
N PRO A 146 0.27 -28.61 -11.73
CA PRO A 146 -0.07 -29.51 -10.64
C PRO A 146 -1.58 -29.58 -10.38
N GLY A 147 -2.04 -30.70 -9.77
CA GLY A 147 -3.43 -30.81 -9.36
C GLY A 147 -3.82 -29.74 -8.34
N VAL A 148 -4.98 -29.12 -8.51
CA VAL A 148 -5.51 -28.08 -7.60
C VAL A 148 -5.89 -28.62 -6.21
N ASP A 149 -5.92 -29.92 -6.04
CA ASP A 149 -6.12 -30.66 -4.82
C ASP A 149 -4.79 -30.96 -4.06
N SER A 150 -3.67 -30.39 -4.51
CA SER A 150 -2.41 -30.48 -3.78
C SER A 150 -2.54 -29.86 -2.38
N THR A 151 -2.06 -30.60 -1.39
CA THR A 151 -2.06 -30.17 0.02
C THR A 151 -0.95 -29.17 0.35
N ASP A 152 -0.06 -28.89 -0.59
CA ASP A 152 1.04 -27.97 -0.44
C ASP A 152 0.62 -26.55 -0.88
N ASP A 153 0.56 -25.64 0.07
CA ASP A 153 0.18 -24.22 -0.16
C ASP A 153 1.14 -23.49 -1.12
N ALA A 154 2.43 -23.84 -1.11
CA ALA A 154 3.43 -23.22 -2.00
C ALA A 154 3.18 -23.61 -3.47
N HIS A 155 2.85 -24.89 -3.72
CA HIS A 155 2.47 -25.35 -5.06
C HIS A 155 1.18 -24.74 -5.55
N ARG A 156 0.19 -24.56 -4.66
CA ARG A 156 -1.08 -23.92 -5.00
C ARG A 156 -0.86 -22.47 -5.43
N LEU A 157 -0.10 -21.68 -4.68
CA LEU A 157 0.21 -20.28 -4.98
C LEU A 157 0.97 -20.14 -6.31
N SER A 158 1.96 -21.00 -6.55
CA SER A 158 2.71 -21.01 -7.81
C SER A 158 1.81 -21.34 -9.02
N THR A 159 0.93 -22.34 -8.86
CA THR A 159 -0.06 -22.74 -9.90
C THR A 159 -1.03 -21.60 -10.17
N GLU A 160 -1.60 -20.99 -9.14
CA GLU A 160 -2.52 -19.85 -9.28
C GLU A 160 -1.84 -18.69 -10.03
N SER A 161 -0.63 -18.32 -9.65
CA SER A 161 0.12 -17.24 -10.30
C SER A 161 0.40 -17.54 -11.78
N ALA A 162 0.78 -18.76 -12.12
CA ALA A 162 1.02 -19.16 -13.51
C ALA A 162 -0.27 -19.13 -14.36
N LEU A 163 -1.39 -19.57 -13.79
CA LEU A 163 -2.69 -19.57 -14.48
C LEU A 163 -3.26 -18.15 -14.65
N HIS A 164 -2.97 -17.24 -13.74
CA HIS A 164 -3.37 -15.84 -13.89
C HIS A 164 -2.68 -15.17 -15.09
N LEU A 165 -1.48 -15.63 -15.43
CA LEU A 165 -0.71 -15.13 -16.58
C LEU A 165 -0.97 -15.90 -17.88
N ALA A 166 -1.67 -17.04 -17.83
CA ALA A 166 -2.03 -17.79 -19.04
C ALA A 166 -3.03 -16.98 -19.89
N ASP A 167 -2.92 -17.07 -21.21
CA ASP A 167 -3.80 -16.34 -22.13
C ASP A 167 -5.15 -17.03 -22.29
N ILE A 168 -5.15 -18.37 -22.20
CA ILE A 168 -6.32 -19.22 -22.18
C ILE A 168 -6.13 -20.28 -21.11
N VAL A 169 -7.17 -20.59 -20.35
CA VAL A 169 -7.16 -21.65 -19.35
C VAL A 169 -8.27 -22.65 -19.62
N PHE A 170 -7.88 -23.92 -19.77
CA PHE A 170 -8.79 -25.05 -19.73
C PHE A 170 -8.76 -25.69 -18.36
N TYR A 171 -9.84 -25.51 -17.60
CA TYR A 171 -9.98 -26.12 -16.29
C TYR A 171 -10.69 -27.49 -16.42
N MET A 172 -9.96 -28.56 -16.11
CA MET A 172 -10.40 -29.93 -16.32
C MET A 172 -10.91 -30.56 -15.04
N MET A 173 -12.05 -31.21 -15.13
CA MET A 173 -12.71 -31.98 -14.07
C MET A 173 -13.01 -33.38 -14.55
N ASP A 174 -12.85 -34.36 -13.69
CA ASP A 174 -13.37 -35.70 -14.03
C ASP A 174 -14.89 -35.77 -13.78
N TYR A 175 -15.55 -36.64 -14.51
CA TYR A 175 -17.01 -36.83 -14.51
C TYR A 175 -17.60 -36.99 -13.09
N ASN A 176 -16.91 -37.67 -12.17
CA ASN A 176 -17.43 -37.97 -10.83
C ASN A 176 -17.35 -36.79 -9.84
N HIS A 177 -16.51 -35.81 -10.11
CA HIS A 177 -16.21 -34.74 -9.15
C HIS A 177 -16.49 -33.33 -9.70
N VAL A 178 -17.35 -33.20 -10.71
CA VAL A 178 -17.65 -31.91 -11.38
C VAL A 178 -18.24 -30.89 -10.42
N GLN A 179 -19.29 -31.26 -9.69
CA GLN A 179 -20.07 -30.37 -8.82
C GLN A 179 -19.52 -30.37 -7.39
N SER A 180 -18.25 -29.97 -7.23
CA SER A 180 -17.62 -29.86 -5.91
C SER A 180 -17.38 -28.40 -5.55
N GLU A 181 -17.45 -28.06 -4.25
CA GLU A 181 -17.18 -26.73 -3.73
C GLU A 181 -15.79 -26.22 -4.14
N LEU A 182 -14.81 -27.13 -4.21
CA LEU A 182 -13.46 -26.83 -4.65
C LEU A 182 -13.43 -26.35 -6.10
N ASN A 183 -14.15 -27.03 -7.00
CA ASN A 183 -14.24 -26.64 -8.41
C ASN A 183 -14.93 -25.28 -8.58
N PHE A 184 -16.01 -25.04 -7.88
CA PHE A 184 -16.71 -23.76 -7.92
C PHE A 184 -15.85 -22.63 -7.38
N GLY A 185 -15.21 -22.84 -6.23
CA GLY A 185 -14.32 -21.85 -5.60
C GLY A 185 -13.14 -21.50 -6.47
N PHE A 186 -12.43 -22.51 -6.99
CA PHE A 186 -11.25 -22.32 -7.82
C PHE A 186 -11.59 -21.65 -9.16
N THR A 187 -12.65 -22.10 -9.85
CA THR A 187 -13.06 -21.49 -11.12
C THR A 187 -13.55 -20.06 -10.95
N LYS A 188 -14.24 -19.76 -9.84
CA LYS A 188 -14.63 -18.39 -9.50
C LYS A 188 -13.41 -17.49 -9.28
N GLN A 189 -12.36 -18.01 -8.63
CA GLN A 189 -11.10 -17.30 -8.43
C GLN A 189 -10.37 -17.08 -9.77
N LEU A 190 -10.26 -18.11 -10.62
CA LEU A 190 -9.66 -17.97 -11.94
C LEU A 190 -10.35 -16.89 -12.80
N LEU A 191 -11.68 -16.87 -12.81
CA LEU A 191 -12.46 -15.90 -13.58
C LEU A 191 -12.31 -14.45 -13.09
N LYS A 192 -11.85 -14.24 -11.86
CA LYS A 192 -11.46 -12.89 -11.41
C LYS A 192 -10.27 -12.36 -12.19
N TYR A 193 -9.36 -13.21 -12.61
CA TYR A 193 -8.09 -12.85 -13.22
C TYR A 193 -8.00 -13.15 -14.71
N ASN A 194 -8.78 -14.10 -15.22
CA ASN A 194 -8.76 -14.51 -16.61
C ASN A 194 -10.18 -14.73 -17.14
N GLU A 195 -10.57 -13.97 -18.16
CA GLU A 195 -11.87 -14.10 -18.80
C GLU A 195 -11.91 -15.27 -19.81
N ASN A 196 -10.75 -15.77 -20.25
CA ASN A 196 -10.64 -16.83 -21.22
C ASN A 196 -10.51 -18.20 -20.55
N VAL A 197 -11.44 -18.48 -19.61
CA VAL A 197 -11.52 -19.77 -18.92
C VAL A 197 -12.61 -20.63 -19.55
N TYR A 198 -12.20 -21.82 -19.97
CA TYR A 198 -13.08 -22.88 -20.47
C TYR A 198 -13.09 -24.03 -19.48
N LEU A 199 -14.25 -24.63 -19.23
CA LEU A 199 -14.38 -25.81 -18.37
C LEU A 199 -14.47 -27.05 -19.22
N ILE A 200 -13.77 -28.12 -18.83
CA ILE A 200 -13.82 -29.42 -19.48
C ILE A 200 -14.22 -30.48 -18.45
N VAL A 201 -15.38 -31.07 -18.66
CA VAL A 201 -15.84 -32.28 -17.95
C VAL A 201 -15.35 -33.48 -18.73
N ASN A 202 -14.26 -34.09 -18.28
CA ASN A 202 -13.64 -35.22 -18.98
C ASN A 202 -14.13 -36.56 -18.43
N GLN A 203 -13.88 -37.64 -19.17
CA GLN A 203 -14.23 -39.03 -18.81
C GLN A 203 -15.74 -39.26 -18.80
N ILE A 204 -16.48 -38.65 -19.73
CA ILE A 204 -17.96 -38.87 -19.86
C ILE A 204 -18.32 -40.31 -20.28
N ASP A 205 -17.36 -41.14 -20.71
CA ASP A 205 -17.51 -42.59 -20.88
C ASP A 205 -17.94 -43.32 -19.59
N LYS A 206 -17.82 -42.69 -18.44
CA LYS A 206 -18.34 -43.18 -17.15
C LYS A 206 -19.83 -42.93 -16.94
N HIS A 207 -20.45 -42.11 -17.78
CA HIS A 207 -21.89 -41.77 -17.65
C HIS A 207 -22.78 -42.99 -17.83
N ARG A 208 -23.88 -43.01 -17.10
CA ARG A 208 -24.90 -44.09 -17.15
C ARG A 208 -26.27 -43.50 -17.34
N ASP A 209 -26.77 -43.51 -18.56
CA ASP A 209 -28.11 -42.99 -18.92
C ASP A 209 -29.27 -43.63 -18.10
N ARG A 210 -29.05 -44.81 -17.52
CA ARG A 210 -30.07 -45.48 -16.67
C ARG A 210 -30.32 -44.75 -15.34
N GLU A 211 -29.36 -43.96 -14.87
CA GLU A 211 -29.43 -43.23 -13.60
C GLU A 211 -29.95 -41.79 -13.83
N LEU A 212 -29.48 -41.15 -14.87
CA LEU A 212 -29.83 -39.78 -15.26
C LEU A 212 -29.57 -39.65 -16.77
N SER A 213 -30.44 -38.93 -17.51
CA SER A 213 -30.12 -38.66 -18.92
C SER A 213 -28.91 -37.72 -19.06
N PHE A 214 -28.12 -37.91 -20.11
CA PHE A 214 -26.91 -37.05 -20.31
C PHE A 214 -27.30 -35.57 -20.47
N GLU A 215 -28.42 -35.26 -21.08
CA GLU A 215 -28.94 -33.91 -21.21
C GLU A 215 -29.30 -33.26 -19.86
N ASP A 216 -29.89 -34.03 -18.94
CA ASP A 216 -30.21 -33.53 -17.61
C ASP A 216 -28.94 -33.37 -16.77
N PHE A 217 -27.92 -34.23 -16.96
CA PHE A 217 -26.59 -34.04 -16.37
C PHE A 217 -25.95 -32.74 -16.85
N LYS A 218 -25.91 -32.49 -18.17
CA LYS A 218 -25.39 -31.21 -18.74
C LYS A 218 -26.10 -30.00 -18.11
N LYS A 219 -27.43 -30.01 -18.08
CA LYS A 219 -28.23 -28.93 -17.48
C LYS A 219 -27.90 -28.72 -16.02
N SER A 220 -27.78 -29.79 -15.24
CA SER A 220 -27.41 -29.73 -13.81
C SER A 220 -26.04 -29.11 -13.61
N VAL A 221 -25.04 -29.49 -14.42
CA VAL A 221 -23.71 -28.93 -14.37
C VAL A 221 -23.74 -27.42 -14.67
N HIS A 222 -24.35 -27.00 -15.78
CA HIS A 222 -24.46 -25.60 -16.16
C HIS A 222 -25.15 -24.76 -15.08
N GLN A 223 -26.27 -25.28 -14.54
CA GLN A 223 -27.03 -24.58 -13.51
C GLN A 223 -26.25 -24.44 -12.23
N SER A 224 -25.55 -25.48 -11.78
CA SER A 224 -24.70 -25.40 -10.55
C SER A 224 -23.59 -24.35 -10.66
N PHE A 225 -22.86 -24.29 -11.78
CA PHE A 225 -21.84 -23.25 -11.98
C PHE A 225 -22.47 -21.86 -12.01
N LEU A 226 -23.65 -21.71 -12.67
CA LEU A 226 -24.32 -20.41 -12.70
C LEU A 226 -24.79 -19.94 -11.32
N GLU A 227 -25.34 -20.84 -10.50
CA GLU A 227 -25.77 -20.56 -9.11
C GLU A 227 -24.61 -20.12 -8.22
N TRP A 228 -23.41 -20.66 -8.45
CA TRP A 228 -22.19 -20.22 -7.78
C TRP A 228 -21.60 -18.93 -8.36
N GLY A 229 -22.24 -18.33 -9.37
CA GLY A 229 -21.78 -17.12 -10.04
C GLY A 229 -20.58 -17.34 -10.96
N VAL A 230 -20.31 -18.56 -11.37
CA VAL A 230 -19.23 -18.94 -12.30
C VAL A 230 -19.77 -18.90 -13.73
N LYS A 231 -19.19 -18.00 -14.55
CA LYS A 231 -19.58 -17.80 -15.97
C LYS A 231 -18.38 -18.00 -16.89
N PRO A 232 -17.99 -19.26 -17.18
CA PRO A 232 -16.90 -19.54 -18.11
C PRO A 232 -17.28 -19.19 -19.55
N LYS A 233 -16.29 -19.17 -20.46
CA LYS A 233 -16.54 -18.99 -21.91
C LYS A 233 -17.41 -20.12 -22.47
N ASN A 234 -17.13 -21.37 -22.10
CA ASN A 234 -17.92 -22.52 -22.40
C ASN A 234 -17.64 -23.66 -21.41
N ILE A 235 -18.54 -24.70 -21.41
CA ILE A 235 -18.36 -25.96 -20.68
C ILE A 235 -18.43 -27.09 -21.70
N PHE A 236 -17.32 -27.83 -21.85
CA PHE A 236 -17.19 -28.95 -22.76
C PHE A 236 -17.28 -30.29 -22.03
N PHE A 237 -17.85 -31.30 -22.69
CA PHE A 237 -17.98 -32.64 -22.19
C PHE A 237 -17.16 -33.57 -23.07
N THR A 238 -16.13 -34.21 -22.52
CA THR A 238 -15.14 -34.93 -23.34
C THR A 238 -14.82 -36.32 -22.81
N THR A 239 -14.39 -37.19 -23.72
CA THR A 239 -13.72 -38.45 -23.40
C THR A 239 -12.57 -38.68 -24.38
N LEU A 240 -11.44 -39.15 -23.88
CA LEU A 240 -10.29 -39.57 -24.69
C LEU A 240 -10.30 -41.09 -24.95
N LYS A 241 -11.22 -41.84 -24.30
CA LYS A 241 -11.30 -43.29 -24.38
C LYS A 241 -12.25 -43.76 -25.50
N GLU A 242 -13.36 -43.06 -25.65
CA GLU A 242 -14.39 -43.32 -26.65
C GLU A 242 -14.54 -42.12 -27.56
N LEU A 243 -13.63 -42.01 -28.57
CA LEU A 243 -13.57 -40.83 -29.44
C LEU A 243 -14.85 -40.60 -30.24
N ASP A 244 -15.58 -41.68 -30.60
CA ASP A 244 -16.82 -41.65 -31.35
C ASP A 244 -18.08 -41.47 -30.44
N HIS A 245 -17.90 -41.16 -29.17
CA HIS A 245 -19.02 -40.94 -28.26
C HIS A 245 -19.88 -39.75 -28.72
N PRO A 246 -21.23 -39.91 -28.81
CA PRO A 246 -22.13 -38.94 -29.47
C PRO A 246 -22.12 -37.54 -28.80
N ASN A 247 -21.73 -37.48 -27.52
CA ASN A 247 -21.66 -36.24 -26.77
C ASN A 247 -20.22 -35.78 -26.51
N ASN A 248 -19.25 -36.19 -27.30
CA ASN A 248 -17.87 -35.84 -27.12
C ASN A 248 -17.53 -34.54 -27.84
N ASP A 249 -17.33 -33.46 -27.08
CA ASP A 249 -17.02 -32.11 -27.59
C ASP A 249 -15.49 -31.93 -27.86
N LEU A 250 -14.71 -33.02 -27.92
CA LEU A 250 -13.26 -32.95 -28.11
C LEU A 250 -12.85 -32.23 -29.41
N SER A 251 -13.61 -32.39 -30.48
CA SER A 251 -13.40 -31.70 -31.75
C SER A 251 -13.52 -30.17 -31.62
N GLU A 252 -14.53 -29.70 -30.87
CA GLU A 252 -14.74 -28.27 -30.63
C GLU A 252 -13.59 -27.67 -29.78
N VAL A 253 -13.15 -28.37 -28.73
CA VAL A 253 -12.01 -28.00 -27.95
C VAL A 253 -10.75 -27.86 -28.83
N LYS A 254 -10.56 -28.84 -29.73
CA LYS A 254 -9.42 -28.84 -30.66
C LYS A 254 -9.47 -27.65 -31.62
N GLU A 255 -10.65 -27.33 -32.16
CA GLU A 255 -10.80 -26.13 -33.04
C GLU A 255 -10.45 -24.83 -32.32
N ILE A 256 -10.90 -24.63 -31.05
CA ILE A 256 -10.56 -23.45 -30.26
C ILE A 256 -9.05 -23.36 -30.03
N VAL A 257 -8.40 -24.47 -29.69
CA VAL A 257 -6.95 -24.50 -29.48
C VAL A 257 -6.20 -24.15 -30.77
N ILE A 258 -6.60 -24.72 -31.91
CA ILE A 258 -5.98 -24.45 -33.21
C ILE A 258 -6.19 -22.98 -33.63
N ASP A 259 -7.40 -22.47 -33.50
CA ASP A 259 -7.70 -21.06 -33.83
C ASP A 259 -6.87 -20.11 -32.96
N SER A 260 -6.80 -20.38 -31.68
CA SER A 260 -6.00 -19.59 -30.74
C SER A 260 -4.50 -19.63 -31.09
N MET A 261 -3.98 -20.78 -31.50
CA MET A 261 -2.60 -20.92 -31.96
C MET A 261 -2.33 -20.16 -33.27
N ASN A 262 -3.27 -20.15 -34.18
CA ASN A 262 -3.12 -19.43 -35.46
C ASN A 262 -3.13 -17.90 -35.29
N ASN A 263 -3.93 -17.40 -34.33
CA ASN A 263 -4.13 -15.97 -34.06
C ASN A 263 -3.39 -15.50 -32.80
N TRP A 264 -2.40 -16.23 -32.31
CA TRP A 264 -1.77 -16.05 -31.01
C TRP A 264 -1.22 -14.64 -30.75
N LYS A 265 -0.66 -13.96 -31.78
CA LYS A 265 -0.11 -12.60 -31.63
C LYS A 265 -1.16 -11.57 -31.26
N GLU A 266 -2.33 -11.67 -31.90
CA GLU A 266 -3.43 -10.77 -31.62
C GLU A 266 -4.04 -11.07 -30.25
N HIS A 267 -4.20 -12.35 -29.93
CA HIS A 267 -4.68 -12.79 -28.61
C HIS A 267 -3.72 -12.37 -27.51
N LEU A 268 -2.40 -12.57 -27.63
CA LEU A 268 -1.40 -12.18 -26.66
C LEU A 268 -1.44 -10.66 -26.38
N ALA A 269 -1.48 -9.83 -27.42
CA ALA A 269 -1.56 -8.39 -27.25
C ALA A 269 -2.86 -7.98 -26.52
N GLY A 270 -3.99 -8.58 -26.88
CA GLY A 270 -5.28 -8.28 -26.24
C GLY A 270 -5.39 -8.78 -24.81
N THR A 271 -4.90 -9.98 -24.49
CA THR A 271 -4.91 -10.52 -23.13
C THR A 271 -3.96 -9.75 -22.23
N SER A 272 -2.78 -9.37 -22.76
CA SER A 272 -1.81 -8.59 -22.00
C SER A 272 -2.30 -7.19 -21.68
N ASP A 273 -2.97 -6.50 -22.59
CA ASP A 273 -3.60 -5.20 -22.31
C ASP A 273 -4.64 -5.32 -21.18
N ARG A 274 -5.50 -6.35 -21.23
CA ARG A 274 -6.48 -6.59 -20.15
C ARG A 274 -5.83 -6.92 -18.83
N THR A 275 -4.77 -7.71 -18.82
CA THR A 275 -4.01 -8.04 -17.60
C THR A 275 -3.42 -6.76 -16.97
N LEU A 276 -2.80 -5.90 -17.78
CA LEU A 276 -2.28 -4.62 -17.28
C LEU A 276 -3.39 -3.73 -16.72
N GLN A 277 -4.52 -3.62 -17.44
CA GLN A 277 -5.65 -2.82 -16.96
C GLN A 277 -6.16 -3.33 -15.63
N LYS A 278 -6.26 -4.64 -15.49
CA LYS A 278 -6.70 -5.27 -14.25
C LYS A 278 -5.76 -5.02 -13.07
N LEU A 279 -4.45 -5.13 -13.28
CA LEU A 279 -3.45 -4.77 -12.27
C LEU A 279 -3.60 -3.31 -11.81
N LYS A 280 -3.93 -2.42 -12.76
CA LYS A 280 -4.21 -1.01 -12.45
C LYS A 280 -5.49 -0.84 -11.64
N ASP A 281 -6.56 -1.54 -12.00
CA ASP A 281 -7.85 -1.47 -11.29
C ASP A 281 -7.74 -2.07 -9.88
N GLU A 282 -6.98 -3.15 -9.71
CA GLU A 282 -6.68 -3.73 -8.40
C GLU A 282 -5.87 -2.77 -7.53
N HIS A 283 -4.94 -2.01 -8.11
CA HIS A 283 -4.19 -0.99 -7.38
C HIS A 283 -5.06 0.19 -6.93
N VAL A 284 -5.98 0.63 -7.78
CA VAL A 284 -6.98 1.65 -7.39
C VAL A 284 -7.79 1.15 -6.20
N SER A 285 -8.30 -0.09 -6.26
CA SER A 285 -9.07 -0.68 -5.16
C SER A 285 -8.23 -0.85 -3.88
N PHE A 286 -6.94 -1.16 -4.02
CA PHE A 286 -6.00 -1.19 -2.90
C PHE A 286 -5.88 0.19 -2.24
N LEU A 287 -5.61 1.24 -3.03
CA LEU A 287 -5.50 2.60 -2.50
C LEU A 287 -6.80 3.10 -1.87
N GLU A 288 -7.95 2.80 -2.48
CA GLU A 288 -9.27 3.13 -1.91
C GLU A 288 -9.50 2.42 -0.57
N SER A 289 -9.08 1.16 -0.45
CA SER A 289 -9.14 0.40 0.80
C SER A 289 -8.22 0.98 1.87
N GLU A 290 -6.98 1.34 1.51
CA GLU A 290 -6.02 1.99 2.42
C GLU A 290 -6.54 3.36 2.91
N ILE A 291 -7.16 4.15 2.02
CA ILE A 291 -7.78 5.43 2.37
C ILE A 291 -8.93 5.21 3.36
N GLU A 292 -9.79 4.22 3.13
CA GLU A 292 -10.91 3.91 4.01
C GLU A 292 -10.42 3.39 5.37
N GLU A 293 -9.42 2.51 5.37
CA GLU A 293 -8.79 2.01 6.61
C GLU A 293 -8.13 3.15 7.39
N CYS A 294 -7.42 4.05 6.70
CA CYS A 294 -6.83 5.23 7.32
C CYS A 294 -7.90 6.15 7.93
N LYS A 295 -9.00 6.42 7.21
CA LYS A 295 -10.14 7.20 7.73
C LYS A 295 -10.77 6.54 8.95
N ASN A 296 -10.95 5.23 8.94
CA ASN A 296 -11.48 4.48 10.09
C ASN A 296 -10.52 4.51 11.28
N THR A 297 -9.21 4.47 11.04
CA THR A 297 -8.19 4.57 12.09
C THR A 297 -8.28 5.87 12.85
N TYR A 298 -8.53 6.95 12.14
CA TYR A 298 -8.60 8.30 12.72
C TYR A 298 -10.03 8.77 13.02
N ALA A 299 -11.04 7.91 12.93
CA ALA A 299 -12.45 8.29 13.12
C ALA A 299 -12.77 8.88 14.52
N ASP A 300 -12.03 8.43 15.56
CA ASP A 300 -12.16 8.97 16.91
C ASP A 300 -11.46 10.33 17.11
N ILE A 301 -10.51 10.68 16.22
CA ILE A 301 -9.70 11.91 16.28
C ILE A 301 -10.24 12.95 15.31
N LEU A 302 -10.72 12.53 14.14
CA LEU A 302 -11.16 13.38 13.05
C LEU A 302 -12.53 12.91 12.53
N SER A 303 -13.58 13.64 12.86
CA SER A 303 -14.93 13.37 12.36
C SER A 303 -15.10 13.75 10.89
N GLU A 304 -16.13 13.21 10.21
CA GLU A 304 -16.45 13.58 8.84
C GLU A 304 -16.72 15.09 8.65
N ALA A 305 -17.27 15.75 9.67
CA ALA A 305 -17.52 17.20 9.63
C ALA A 305 -16.20 17.98 9.68
N GLU A 306 -15.28 17.57 10.52
CA GLU A 306 -13.93 18.15 10.64
C GLU A 306 -13.09 17.87 9.40
N TRP A 307 -13.24 16.70 8.78
CA TRP A 307 -12.60 16.41 7.49
C TRP A 307 -13.01 17.41 6.40
N LYS A 308 -14.27 17.82 6.38
CA LYS A 308 -14.76 18.82 5.41
C LYS A 308 -14.20 20.23 5.66
N SER A 309 -13.80 20.53 6.90
CA SER A 309 -13.16 21.80 7.30
C SER A 309 -11.68 21.65 7.61
N LYS A 310 -11.00 20.68 7.01
CA LYS A 310 -9.59 20.34 7.27
C LYS A 310 -8.64 21.53 7.15
N ASP A 311 -8.88 22.44 6.18
CA ASP A 311 -8.03 23.62 5.97
C ASP A 311 -8.08 24.55 7.19
N GLU A 312 -9.25 24.73 7.81
CA GLU A 312 -9.42 25.52 9.03
C GLU A 312 -8.67 24.89 10.21
N ILE A 313 -8.70 23.54 10.30
CA ILE A 313 -7.97 22.78 11.34
C ILE A 313 -6.47 22.96 11.17
N LEU A 314 -5.96 22.87 9.95
CA LEU A 314 -4.53 23.09 9.65
C LEU A 314 -4.08 24.52 9.98
N GLU A 315 -4.90 25.53 9.65
CA GLU A 315 -4.62 26.91 10.02
C GLU A 315 -4.61 27.11 11.55
N GLU A 316 -5.56 26.50 12.26
CA GLU A 316 -5.59 26.53 13.71
C GLU A 316 -4.41 25.83 14.35
N ALA A 317 -4.00 24.66 13.82
CA ALA A 317 -2.81 23.95 14.27
C ALA A 317 -1.54 24.85 14.19
N ILE A 318 -1.35 25.52 13.06
CA ILE A 318 -0.23 26.47 12.88
C ILE A 318 -0.32 27.63 13.89
N ARG A 319 -1.53 28.10 14.18
CA ARG A 319 -1.76 29.17 15.16
C ARG A 319 -1.38 28.71 16.58
N TYR A 320 -1.82 27.50 17.00
CA TYR A 320 -1.48 26.94 18.32
C TYR A 320 -0.01 26.60 18.44
N GLU A 321 0.63 26.07 17.39
CA GLU A 321 2.07 25.81 17.37
C GLU A 321 2.87 27.10 17.56
N LYS A 322 2.49 28.16 16.84
CA LYS A 322 3.10 29.49 17.00
C LYS A 322 2.86 30.03 18.42
N GLN A 323 1.66 29.91 18.94
CA GLN A 323 1.31 30.39 20.28
C GLN A 323 2.10 29.63 21.37
N SER A 324 2.16 28.31 21.31
CA SER A 324 2.96 27.49 22.23
C SER A 324 4.45 27.84 22.15
N SER A 325 4.99 28.02 20.94
CA SER A 325 6.40 28.41 20.77
C SER A 325 6.74 29.78 21.38
N LEU A 326 5.78 30.72 21.40
CA LEU A 326 5.95 32.05 21.96
C LEU A 326 5.85 32.06 23.51
N LEU A 327 5.44 30.99 24.15
CA LEU A 327 5.52 30.83 25.59
C LEU A 327 6.95 30.59 26.08
N ASP A 328 7.89 30.26 25.20
CA ASP A 328 9.32 30.38 25.46
C ASP A 328 9.74 31.84 25.34
N SER A 329 10.18 32.40 26.46
CA SER A 329 10.55 33.81 26.56
C SER A 329 11.65 34.24 25.57
N ASP A 330 12.60 33.35 25.27
CA ASP A 330 13.71 33.65 24.34
C ASP A 330 13.20 33.61 22.87
N VAL A 331 12.23 32.72 22.56
CA VAL A 331 11.55 32.68 21.25
C VAL A 331 10.69 33.94 21.08
N TRP A 332 9.93 34.30 22.11
CA TRP A 332 9.14 35.53 22.11
C TRP A 332 9.97 36.78 21.90
N ILE A 333 11.10 36.92 22.62
CA ILE A 333 12.06 38.05 22.44
C ILE A 333 12.51 38.13 20.98
N ARG A 334 12.95 37.01 20.41
CA ARG A 334 13.43 37.00 18.99
C ARG A 334 12.31 37.36 18.02
N SER A 335 11.10 36.89 18.25
CA SER A 335 9.93 37.19 17.43
C SER A 335 9.60 38.69 17.51
N PHE A 336 9.51 39.25 18.71
CA PHE A 336 9.26 40.69 18.93
C PHE A 336 10.33 41.56 18.28
N GLU A 337 11.61 41.24 18.46
CA GLU A 337 12.74 41.96 17.86
C GLU A 337 12.71 41.92 16.33
N THR A 338 12.39 40.76 15.75
CA THR A 338 12.29 40.60 14.29
C THR A 338 11.15 41.45 13.73
N ASN A 339 9.96 41.39 14.36
CA ASN A 339 8.80 42.16 13.94
C ASN A 339 9.03 43.67 14.12
N ARG A 340 9.62 44.10 15.26
CA ARG A 340 10.01 45.47 15.53
C ARG A 340 11.01 45.98 14.50
N LYS A 341 12.04 45.20 14.19
CA LYS A 341 13.04 45.56 13.16
C LYS A 341 12.38 45.74 11.81
N SER A 342 11.53 44.78 11.37
CA SER A 342 10.80 44.87 10.10
C SER A 342 9.92 46.12 10.03
N LEU A 343 9.19 46.43 11.11
CA LEU A 343 8.37 47.64 11.23
C LEU A 343 9.20 48.91 11.07
N LEU A 344 10.31 49.01 11.80
CA LEU A 344 11.18 50.20 11.77
C LEU A 344 11.92 50.34 10.43
N ASP A 345 12.31 49.26 9.80
CA ASP A 345 13.00 49.28 8.49
C ASP A 345 12.08 49.71 7.36
N ASN A 346 10.77 49.30 7.43
CA ASN A 346 9.77 49.65 6.44
C ASN A 346 9.20 51.08 6.61
N ALA A 347 9.41 51.74 7.77
CA ALA A 347 8.90 53.08 8.04
C ALA A 347 9.60 54.14 7.20
N THR A 348 8.86 54.99 6.55
CA THR A 348 9.40 56.15 5.81
C THR A 348 9.69 57.30 6.78
N LEU A 349 10.86 57.27 7.41
CA LEU A 349 11.22 58.19 8.51
C LEU A 349 11.62 59.58 8.08
N VAL A 350 12.09 59.74 6.85
CA VAL A 350 12.47 61.07 6.31
C VAL A 350 11.81 61.27 4.92
N PRO A 351 10.48 61.50 4.89
CA PRO A 351 9.81 61.90 3.66
C PRO A 351 10.35 63.28 3.14
N TYR A 352 9.94 63.63 1.92
CA TYR A 352 10.44 64.84 1.26
C TYR A 352 10.29 66.11 2.11
N GLU A 353 9.12 66.33 2.71
CA GLU A 353 8.81 67.49 3.55
C GLU A 353 9.74 67.59 4.76
N LEU A 354 9.97 66.48 5.47
CA LEU A 354 10.90 66.46 6.60
C LEU A 354 12.35 66.67 6.13
N ARG A 355 12.73 66.08 5.00
CA ARG A 355 14.08 66.25 4.44
C ARG A 355 14.35 67.71 4.08
N ASP A 356 13.39 68.42 3.53
CA ASP A 356 13.54 69.86 3.25
C ASP A 356 13.69 70.69 4.54
N LYS A 357 12.90 70.38 5.56
CA LYS A 357 13.07 71.03 6.89
C LYS A 357 14.39 70.70 7.54
N LEU A 358 14.86 69.45 7.47
CA LEU A 358 16.18 69.05 7.95
C LEU A 358 17.31 69.77 7.23
N LYS A 359 17.19 70.01 5.91
CA LYS A 359 18.11 70.81 5.12
C LYS A 359 18.16 72.23 5.63
N GLN A 360 17.00 72.89 5.74
CA GLN A 360 16.89 74.24 6.25
C GLN A 360 17.45 74.40 7.66
N TYR A 361 17.24 73.40 8.50
CA TYR A 361 17.75 73.33 9.86
C TYR A 361 19.28 73.17 9.89
N LEU A 362 19.83 72.29 9.05
CA LEU A 362 21.26 72.11 8.92
C LEU A 362 21.92 73.36 8.40
N GLU A 363 21.32 74.13 7.49
CA GLU A 363 21.74 75.43 7.03
C GLU A 363 21.82 76.44 8.20
N ALA A 364 20.78 76.51 9.03
CA ALA A 364 20.71 77.42 10.17
C ALA A 364 21.75 77.15 11.24
N LYS A 365 22.20 75.86 11.37
CA LYS A 365 23.32 75.46 12.30
C LYS A 365 24.70 75.77 11.78
N GLN A 366 24.92 76.23 10.53
CA GLN A 366 26.18 76.58 9.97
C GLN A 366 26.72 77.85 10.69
N LYS A 367 28.05 77.88 10.94
CA LYS A 367 28.71 79.02 11.59
C LYS A 367 28.52 80.35 10.83
N ASN A 368 28.43 80.33 9.52
CA ASN A 368 28.28 81.46 8.64
C ASN A 368 26.85 81.87 8.34
N PHE A 369 25.86 81.18 8.94
CA PHE A 369 24.42 81.47 8.68
C PHE A 369 24.05 82.85 9.26
N LYS A 370 23.63 83.79 8.39
CA LYS A 370 23.20 85.15 8.74
C LYS A 370 21.92 85.50 7.90
N VAL A 371 20.97 86.13 8.56
CA VAL A 371 19.79 86.69 7.93
C VAL A 371 19.74 88.20 8.03
N GLY A 372 19.88 88.89 6.89
CA GLY A 372 19.93 90.36 6.82
C GLY A 372 21.30 90.98 6.77
N VAL A 373 21.42 92.30 6.36
CA VAL A 373 22.69 92.92 6.08
C VAL A 373 23.19 93.85 7.24
N LEU A 374 22.30 94.44 8.08
CA LEU A 374 22.56 95.27 9.20
C LEU A 374 21.78 94.86 10.44
N PHE A 375 22.44 94.78 11.63
CA PHE A 375 21.85 94.32 12.92
C PHE A 375 21.21 92.92 12.87
N SER A 376 21.82 91.99 12.19
CA SER A 376 21.28 90.68 11.82
C SER A 376 21.28 89.70 12.99
N GLY A 377 21.82 89.97 14.15
CA GLY A 377 21.96 88.96 15.25
C GLY A 377 20.62 88.43 15.73
N LYS A 378 19.69 89.36 16.10
CA LYS A 378 18.36 88.98 16.63
C LYS A 378 17.51 88.24 15.56
N LYS A 379 17.51 88.76 14.33
CA LYS A 379 16.76 88.11 13.21
C LYS A 379 17.38 86.73 12.86
N THR A 380 18.67 86.59 12.96
CA THR A 380 19.28 85.29 12.70
C THR A 380 18.93 84.25 13.77
N GLU A 381 18.86 84.71 15.03
CA GLU A 381 18.46 83.81 16.14
C GLU A 381 16.98 83.48 16.07
N GLU A 382 16.11 84.45 15.72
CA GLU A 382 14.69 84.20 15.47
C GLU A 382 14.46 83.16 14.31
N GLU A 383 15.20 83.25 13.22
CA GLU A 383 15.14 82.31 12.09
C GLU A 383 15.66 80.94 12.47
N ARG A 384 16.75 80.84 13.26
CA ARG A 384 17.22 79.55 13.83
C ARG A 384 16.22 78.88 14.67
N ASN A 385 15.52 79.63 15.54
CA ASN A 385 14.48 79.09 16.39
C ASN A 385 13.23 78.69 15.58
N GLN A 386 12.80 79.43 14.56
CA GLN A 386 11.70 79.09 13.67
C GLN A 386 12.01 77.80 12.91
N ARG A 387 13.19 77.63 12.38
CA ARG A 387 13.58 76.41 11.65
C ARG A 387 13.71 75.21 12.60
N ALA A 388 14.13 75.39 13.83
CA ALA A 388 14.19 74.37 14.84
C ALA A 388 12.76 73.89 15.21
N GLU A 389 11.82 74.83 15.43
CA GLU A 389 10.43 74.45 15.71
C GLU A 389 9.75 73.82 14.48
N ALA A 390 10.04 74.29 13.26
CA ALA A 390 9.50 73.67 12.04
C ALA A 390 9.96 72.24 11.83
N VAL A 391 11.24 71.93 12.10
CA VAL A 391 11.79 70.55 12.07
C VAL A 391 11.14 69.71 13.14
N LYS A 392 11.09 70.21 14.38
CA LYS A 392 10.48 69.50 15.51
C LYS A 392 9.04 69.11 15.23
N LEU A 393 8.23 70.06 14.72
CA LEU A 393 6.82 69.81 14.39
C LEU A 393 6.67 68.75 13.31
N GLU A 394 7.40 68.85 12.20
CA GLU A 394 7.29 67.90 11.08
C GLU A 394 7.87 66.52 11.47
N TYR A 395 8.99 66.48 12.25
CA TYR A 395 9.57 65.24 12.77
C TYR A 395 8.57 64.53 13.68
N THR A 396 7.94 65.22 14.61
CA THR A 396 6.92 64.65 15.51
C THR A 396 5.72 64.10 14.68
N LYS A 397 5.25 64.85 13.71
CA LYS A 397 4.16 64.42 12.81
C LYS A 397 4.51 63.12 12.06
N VAL A 398 5.72 63.04 11.50
CA VAL A 398 6.20 61.82 10.80
C VAL A 398 6.25 60.64 11.75
N ILE A 399 6.81 60.82 12.92
CA ILE A 399 6.92 59.75 13.92
C ILE A 399 5.57 59.24 14.36
N GLN A 400 4.63 60.12 14.65
CA GLN A 400 3.27 59.79 15.06
C GLN A 400 2.55 59.00 13.95
N SER A 401 2.69 59.41 12.70
CA SER A 401 2.00 58.79 11.55
C SER A 401 2.68 57.52 11.07
N GLN A 402 3.99 57.33 11.20
CA GLN A 402 4.73 56.23 10.58
C GLN A 402 5.11 55.11 11.57
N ILE A 403 5.25 55.45 12.88
CA ILE A 403 5.77 54.45 13.84
C ILE A 403 4.87 54.25 15.04
N VAL A 404 4.46 55.32 15.75
CA VAL A 404 3.88 55.21 17.07
C VAL A 404 2.65 54.28 17.11
N GLY A 405 1.70 54.47 16.19
CA GLY A 405 0.52 53.61 16.11
C GLY A 405 0.89 52.14 15.86
N HIS A 406 1.83 51.91 14.95
CA HIS A 406 2.27 50.57 14.58
C HIS A 406 3.06 49.86 15.70
N ILE A 407 3.93 50.59 16.42
CA ILE A 407 4.66 50.06 17.57
C ILE A 407 3.71 49.68 18.72
N LYS A 408 2.71 50.51 19.02
CA LYS A 408 1.71 50.24 20.02
C LYS A 408 0.88 49.02 19.63
N SER A 409 0.49 48.91 18.36
CA SER A 409 -0.19 47.74 17.84
C SER A 409 0.66 46.46 17.92
N LEU A 410 1.96 46.54 17.58
CA LEU A 410 2.87 45.41 17.73
C LEU A 410 3.02 44.97 19.20
N MET A 411 3.13 45.90 20.12
CA MET A 411 3.20 45.61 21.56
C MET A 411 1.94 44.89 22.05
N LYS A 412 0.77 45.41 21.70
CA LYS A 412 -0.51 44.78 22.03
C LYS A 412 -0.64 43.39 21.42
N GLN A 413 -0.31 43.22 20.14
CA GLN A 413 -0.38 41.94 19.48
C GLN A 413 0.59 40.94 20.14
N SER A 414 1.78 41.34 20.50
CA SER A 414 2.77 40.48 21.15
C SER A 414 2.34 40.00 22.54
N LEU A 415 1.57 40.81 23.29
CA LEU A 415 0.95 40.42 24.56
C LEU A 415 -0.25 39.49 24.33
N LYS A 416 -1.06 39.77 23.30
CA LYS A 416 -2.20 38.95 22.92
C LYS A 416 -1.76 37.54 22.52
N ASP A 417 -0.66 37.45 21.78
CA ASP A 417 -0.13 36.16 21.28
C ASP A 417 0.25 35.20 22.44
N VAL A 418 0.60 35.73 23.60
CA VAL A 418 0.93 34.95 24.83
C VAL A 418 -0.14 35.00 25.91
N GLY A 419 -1.30 35.59 25.62
CA GLY A 419 -2.44 35.64 26.56
C GLY A 419 -2.26 36.66 27.72
N LEU A 420 -1.29 37.54 27.67
CA LEU A 420 -1.01 38.57 28.69
C LEU A 420 -1.74 39.90 28.43
N LEU A 421 -2.41 40.08 27.30
CA LEU A 421 -3.12 41.31 27.00
C LEU A 421 -4.44 41.36 27.77
N ASN A 422 -4.56 42.31 28.68
CA ASN A 422 -5.78 42.67 29.40
C ASN A 422 -6.12 44.16 29.14
N ASP A 423 -7.23 44.65 29.68
CA ASP A 423 -7.68 46.05 29.50
C ASP A 423 -6.68 47.05 30.11
N GLU A 424 -6.09 46.72 31.25
CA GLU A 424 -5.11 47.59 31.94
C GLU A 424 -3.81 47.71 31.11
N GLU A 425 -3.28 46.59 30.65
CA GLU A 425 -2.09 46.56 29.78
C GLU A 425 -2.36 47.28 28.43
N SER A 426 -3.55 47.12 27.87
CA SER A 426 -3.95 47.84 26.66
C SER A 426 -3.95 49.35 26.84
N ILE A 427 -4.47 49.84 27.98
CA ILE A 427 -4.48 51.25 28.32
C ILE A 427 -3.07 51.75 28.56
N THR A 428 -2.26 51.02 29.33
CA THR A 428 -0.88 51.38 29.61
C THR A 428 -0.05 51.56 28.33
N ILE A 429 -0.23 50.68 27.34
CA ILE A 429 0.42 50.82 26.03
C ILE A 429 -0.13 52.02 25.27
N ASP A 430 -1.42 52.32 25.33
CA ASP A 430 -2.00 53.48 24.64
C ASP A 430 -1.56 54.80 25.23
N GLU A 431 -1.36 54.87 26.54
CA GLU A 431 -0.88 56.05 27.25
C GLU A 431 0.67 56.25 27.09
N LYS A 432 1.40 55.21 26.68
CA LYS A 432 2.85 55.34 26.52
C LYS A 432 3.20 56.37 25.44
N GLU A 433 3.92 57.39 25.88
CA GLU A 433 4.38 58.48 25.00
C GLU A 433 5.71 58.15 24.33
N PHE A 434 5.74 58.32 22.99
CA PHE A 434 6.97 58.18 22.19
C PHE A 434 7.30 59.55 21.54
N ASN A 435 8.01 60.38 22.31
CA ASN A 435 8.34 61.77 21.88
C ASN A 435 9.84 61.97 21.86
N PRO A 436 10.58 61.57 20.77
CA PRO A 436 12.00 61.83 20.69
C PRO A 436 12.32 63.30 20.66
N SER A 437 13.29 63.73 21.47
CA SER A 437 13.66 65.16 21.55
C SER A 437 14.42 65.59 20.31
N ILE A 438 14.41 66.92 20.01
CA ILE A 438 15.19 67.52 18.92
C ILE A 438 16.71 67.27 19.07
N GLN A 439 17.17 67.03 20.27
CA GLN A 439 18.56 66.67 20.57
C GLN A 439 19.02 65.40 19.79
N LEU A 440 18.11 64.51 19.49
CA LEU A 440 18.41 63.35 18.66
C LEU A 440 18.85 63.74 17.25
N ILE A 441 18.23 64.79 16.69
CA ILE A 441 18.60 65.35 15.39
C ILE A 441 19.89 66.13 15.51
N ASP A 442 20.05 66.95 16.57
CA ASP A 442 21.25 67.75 16.80
C ASP A 442 22.54 66.90 16.91
N ASN A 443 22.42 65.77 17.56
CA ASN A 443 23.54 64.83 17.73
C ASN A 443 24.04 64.22 16.41
N GLN A 444 23.28 64.36 15.33
CA GLN A 444 23.68 63.85 13.99
C GLN A 444 24.38 64.92 13.16
N ILE A 445 24.43 66.16 13.63
CA ILE A 445 25.08 67.29 12.92
C ILE A 445 26.59 67.17 13.03
N ARG A 446 27.24 66.98 11.90
CA ARG A 446 28.71 66.98 11.83
C ARG A 446 29.25 68.42 11.69
N GLU A 447 30.05 68.88 12.64
CA GLU A 447 30.64 70.20 12.57
C GLU A 447 31.56 70.35 11.34
N GLY A 448 31.43 71.48 10.62
CA GLY A 448 32.26 71.80 9.46
C GLY A 448 31.97 71.08 8.17
N ALA A 449 30.87 70.31 8.08
CA ALA A 449 30.48 69.70 6.84
C ALA A 449 29.96 70.72 5.82
N LEU A 450 30.47 70.65 4.57
CA LEU A 450 29.93 71.45 3.46
C LEU A 450 28.51 71.05 3.13
N LEU A 451 27.63 72.00 2.84
CA LEU A 451 26.23 71.78 2.54
C LEU A 451 26.06 71.39 1.07
N THR A 452 26.24 70.11 0.80
CA THR A 452 26.04 69.48 -0.50
C THR A 452 24.78 68.60 -0.47
N ALA A 453 24.24 68.21 -1.62
CA ALA A 453 23.12 67.32 -1.68
C ALA A 453 23.39 65.99 -0.96
N ASP A 454 24.60 65.44 -1.10
CA ASP A 454 25.05 64.20 -0.43
C ASP A 454 25.15 64.39 1.09
N SER A 455 25.63 65.51 1.59
CA SER A 455 25.72 65.80 3.02
C SER A 455 24.34 65.88 3.68
N VAL A 456 23.33 66.46 2.99
CA VAL A 456 21.96 66.53 3.43
C VAL A 456 21.33 65.12 3.45
N LEU A 457 21.59 64.30 2.42
CA LEU A 457 21.10 62.96 2.36
C LEU A 457 21.70 62.08 3.49
N ASN A 458 23.04 62.17 3.70
CA ASN A 458 23.71 61.49 4.77
C ASN A 458 23.20 61.91 6.16
N PHE A 459 22.95 63.19 6.37
CA PHE A 459 22.37 63.70 7.62
C PHE A 459 20.95 63.14 7.82
N ALA A 460 20.11 63.15 6.78
CA ALA A 460 18.76 62.63 6.81
C ALA A 460 18.75 61.11 7.15
N ASN A 461 19.66 60.35 6.55
CA ASN A 461 19.84 58.91 6.86
C ASN A 461 20.30 58.71 8.31
N ALA A 462 21.25 59.51 8.78
CA ALA A 462 21.73 59.45 10.18
C ALA A 462 20.59 59.73 11.17
N VAL A 463 19.71 60.72 10.88
CA VAL A 463 18.53 61.02 11.69
C VAL A 463 17.57 59.81 11.68
N ALA A 464 17.32 59.17 10.52
CA ALA A 464 16.47 58.02 10.43
C ALA A 464 17.05 56.84 11.27
N ASP A 465 18.31 56.56 11.15
CA ASP A 465 18.98 55.47 11.91
C ASP A 465 19.02 55.75 13.43
N ALA A 466 19.24 57.01 13.82
CA ALA A 466 19.16 57.42 15.21
C ALA A 466 17.73 57.26 15.75
N THR A 467 16.73 57.57 14.95
CA THR A 467 15.32 57.39 15.30
C THR A 467 14.98 55.89 15.50
N ARG A 468 15.42 55.02 14.59
CA ARG A 468 15.24 53.57 14.75
C ARG A 468 15.86 53.05 16.05
N LYS A 469 17.11 53.42 16.32
CA LYS A 469 17.83 53.07 17.55
C LYS A 469 17.11 53.58 18.79
N TRP A 470 16.59 54.81 18.77
CA TRP A 470 15.85 55.39 19.87
C TRP A 470 14.59 54.56 20.18
N PHE A 471 13.78 54.17 19.18
CA PHE A 471 12.60 53.32 19.39
C PHE A 471 12.98 51.96 19.93
N ILE A 472 14.06 51.36 19.50
CA ILE A 472 14.58 50.12 20.07
C ILE A 472 14.87 50.31 21.56
N GLN A 473 15.59 51.36 21.92
CA GLN A 473 15.94 51.66 23.34
C GLN A 473 14.69 51.96 24.21
N GLN A 474 13.66 52.60 23.65
CA GLN A 474 12.42 52.88 24.38
C GLN A 474 11.55 51.66 24.62
N THR A 475 11.65 50.65 23.77
CA THR A 475 10.84 49.44 23.84
C THR A 475 11.57 48.25 24.50
N ASP A 476 12.91 48.29 24.63
CA ASP A 476 13.69 47.22 25.24
C ASP A 476 13.35 46.95 26.72
N PRO A 477 13.16 48.00 27.60
CA PRO A 477 12.76 47.73 28.99
C PRO A 477 11.44 46.99 29.09
N TRP A 478 10.44 47.39 28.30
CA TRP A 478 9.12 46.71 28.22
C TRP A 478 9.27 45.27 27.71
N LYS A 479 10.09 45.04 26.68
CA LYS A 479 10.36 43.69 26.16
C LYS A 479 10.95 42.80 27.28
N ILE A 480 11.87 43.29 28.08
CA ILE A 480 12.49 42.55 29.19
C ILE A 480 11.44 42.22 30.28
N GLU A 481 10.59 43.20 30.63
CA GLU A 481 9.53 43.05 31.58
C GLU A 481 8.53 41.96 31.16
N VAL A 482 8.04 42.00 29.92
CA VAL A 482 7.12 40.99 29.39
C VAL A 482 7.79 39.62 29.31
N ALA A 483 9.05 39.55 28.93
CA ALA A 483 9.79 38.29 28.93
C ALA A 483 9.93 37.68 30.34
N ALA A 484 10.05 38.51 31.37
CA ALA A 484 10.03 38.05 32.76
C ALA A 484 8.64 37.55 33.17
N GLN A 485 7.57 38.26 32.79
CA GLN A 485 6.20 37.83 33.04
C GLN A 485 5.88 36.47 32.38
N ILE A 486 6.38 36.26 31.15
CA ILE A 486 6.22 34.95 30.44
C ILE A 486 6.89 33.83 31.26
N LYS A 487 8.07 34.05 31.84
CA LYS A 487 8.76 33.06 32.68
C LYS A 487 8.03 32.75 33.99
N GLU A 488 7.26 33.69 34.50
CA GLU A 488 6.49 33.56 35.75
C GLU A 488 5.06 33.04 35.53
N LEU A 489 4.66 32.74 34.28
CA LEU A 489 3.35 32.18 34.02
C LEU A 489 3.17 30.84 34.76
N PRO A 490 2.01 30.57 35.37
CA PRO A 490 1.74 29.31 36.04
C PRO A 490 1.79 28.11 35.09
N ASP A 491 2.17 26.94 35.57
CA ASP A 491 2.20 25.69 34.79
C ASP A 491 0.85 25.37 34.14
N ASP A 492 -0.27 25.78 34.76
CA ASP A 492 -1.62 25.62 34.16
C ASP A 492 -1.82 26.39 32.88
N HIS A 493 -1.08 27.48 32.68
CA HIS A 493 -1.12 28.26 31.45
C HIS A 493 -0.46 27.53 30.30
N TYR A 494 0.60 26.80 30.58
CA TYR A 494 1.28 25.90 29.64
C TYR A 494 0.43 24.66 29.34
N GLY A 495 -0.20 24.05 30.36
CA GLY A 495 -0.98 22.81 30.23
C GLY A 495 -2.18 22.92 29.28
N LEU A 496 -2.88 24.06 29.25
CA LEU A 496 -4.00 24.29 28.33
C LEU A 496 -3.54 24.49 26.88
N ALA A 497 -2.42 25.18 26.67
CA ALA A 497 -1.85 25.37 25.34
C ALA A 497 -1.27 24.06 24.79
N ASP A 498 -0.59 23.29 25.62
CA ASP A 498 -0.01 22.00 25.23
C ASP A 498 -1.07 20.96 24.93
N THR A 499 -2.17 20.90 25.70
CA THR A 499 -3.27 19.97 25.44
C THR A 499 -3.95 20.26 24.10
N LYS A 500 -4.23 21.54 23.80
CA LYS A 500 -4.79 21.93 22.51
C LYS A 500 -3.81 21.71 21.37
N LEU A 501 -2.55 22.02 21.56
CA LEU A 501 -1.51 21.78 20.56
C LEU A 501 -1.43 20.29 20.24
N SER A 502 -1.44 19.41 21.25
CA SER A 502 -1.42 17.96 21.06
C SER A 502 -2.66 17.50 20.27
N GLU A 503 -3.86 17.96 20.62
CA GLU A 503 -5.09 17.63 19.89
C GLU A 503 -5.02 18.04 18.41
N TYR A 504 -4.58 19.26 18.12
CA TYR A 504 -4.47 19.74 16.75
C TYR A 504 -3.32 19.10 15.98
N GLN A 505 -2.23 18.69 16.65
CA GLN A 505 -1.15 17.92 16.04
C GLN A 505 -1.63 16.53 15.64
N GLU A 506 -2.41 15.84 16.46
CA GLU A 506 -3.01 14.55 16.12
C GLU A 506 -3.97 14.67 14.92
N LYS A 507 -4.84 15.69 14.92
CA LYS A 507 -5.73 15.98 13.77
C LYS A 507 -4.94 16.31 12.51
N THR A 508 -3.86 17.08 12.62
CA THR A 508 -2.98 17.41 11.50
C THR A 508 -2.31 16.17 10.93
N LEU A 509 -1.85 15.27 11.79
CA LEU A 509 -1.25 13.99 11.38
C LEU A 509 -2.30 13.15 10.63
N ALA A 510 -3.51 13.04 11.16
CA ALA A 510 -4.61 12.32 10.51
C ALA A 510 -4.93 12.89 9.12
N ILE A 511 -5.07 14.22 9.03
CA ILE A 511 -5.35 14.90 7.75
C ILE A 511 -4.23 14.62 6.75
N ARG A 512 -2.98 14.80 7.12
CA ARG A 512 -1.83 14.59 6.22
C ARG A 512 -1.72 13.14 5.76
N SER A 513 -1.94 12.18 6.65
CA SER A 513 -1.90 10.75 6.30
C SER A 513 -2.96 10.38 5.26
N ILE A 514 -4.19 10.87 5.42
CA ILE A 514 -5.28 10.64 4.47
C ILE A 514 -4.99 11.36 3.14
N GLU A 515 -4.56 12.62 3.18
CA GLU A 515 -4.22 13.40 1.97
C GLU A 515 -3.08 12.78 1.17
N GLU A 516 -2.09 12.21 1.82
CA GLU A 516 -0.98 11.52 1.17
C GLU A 516 -1.49 10.35 0.33
N LEU A 517 -2.38 9.51 0.89
CA LEU A 517 -3.01 8.40 0.17
C LEU A 517 -3.92 8.89 -0.97
N GLU A 518 -4.75 9.91 -0.73
CA GLU A 518 -5.60 10.50 -1.77
C GLU A 518 -4.73 11.09 -2.91
N ASN A 519 -3.60 11.72 -2.59
CA ASN A 519 -2.67 12.24 -3.58
C ASN A 519 -1.98 11.12 -4.38
N HIS A 520 -1.68 9.98 -3.76
CA HIS A 520 -1.18 8.80 -4.47
C HIS A 520 -2.18 8.32 -5.51
N LEU A 521 -3.46 8.24 -5.17
CA LEU A 521 -4.53 7.85 -6.10
C LEU A 521 -4.69 8.84 -7.27
N VAL A 522 -4.69 10.14 -6.97
CA VAL A 522 -4.78 11.20 -8.00
C VAL A 522 -3.55 11.16 -8.92
N LYS A 523 -2.36 11.02 -8.35
CA LYS A 523 -1.10 10.92 -9.10
C LYS A 523 -1.09 9.68 -10.00
N PHE A 524 -1.51 8.53 -9.49
CA PHE A 524 -1.61 7.28 -10.24
C PHE A 524 -2.49 7.43 -11.48
N ASN A 525 -3.71 7.97 -11.32
CA ASN A 525 -4.63 8.18 -12.43
C ASN A 525 -4.09 9.16 -13.47
N LYS A 526 -3.41 10.21 -13.03
CA LYS A 526 -2.79 11.20 -13.92
C LYS A 526 -1.62 10.61 -14.71
N GLU A 527 -0.70 9.92 -14.03
CA GLU A 527 0.51 9.36 -14.65
C GLU A 527 0.18 8.22 -15.63
N ASN A 528 -0.90 7.46 -15.38
CA ASN A 528 -1.36 6.44 -16.34
C ASN A 528 -1.98 7.01 -17.61
N THR A 529 -2.50 8.24 -17.57
CA THR A 529 -3.08 8.91 -18.75
C THR A 529 -2.05 9.77 -19.47
N LYS A 530 -1.24 10.49 -18.72
CA LYS A 530 -0.22 11.40 -19.27
C LYS A 530 0.99 11.42 -18.34
N PRO A 531 1.93 10.47 -18.54
CA PRO A 531 3.10 10.35 -17.69
C PRO A 531 3.99 11.59 -17.77
N SER A 532 4.56 11.98 -16.63
CA SER A 532 5.56 13.04 -16.52
C SER A 532 6.90 12.58 -17.09
N LYS A 533 7.80 13.52 -17.35
CA LYS A 533 9.17 13.18 -17.80
C LYS A 533 9.93 12.36 -16.76
N GLU A 534 9.72 12.66 -15.51
CA GLU A 534 10.32 11.95 -14.37
C GLU A 534 9.82 10.50 -14.31
N THR A 535 8.50 10.29 -14.39
CA THR A 535 7.89 8.95 -14.45
C THR A 535 8.38 8.15 -15.64
N LEU A 536 8.51 8.76 -16.82
CA LEU A 536 9.07 8.10 -17.99
C LEU A 536 10.54 7.70 -17.81
N SER A 537 11.35 8.51 -17.12
CA SER A 537 12.74 8.16 -16.81
C SER A 537 12.84 6.95 -15.89
N HIS A 538 12.08 6.94 -14.80
CA HIS A 538 12.02 5.80 -13.87
C HIS A 538 11.44 4.54 -14.54
N ALA A 539 10.42 4.69 -15.39
CA ALA A 539 9.85 3.59 -16.15
C ALA A 539 10.89 2.96 -17.10
N GLU A 540 11.75 3.77 -17.72
CA GLU A 540 12.85 3.26 -18.55
C GLU A 540 13.90 2.52 -17.73
N GLU A 541 14.22 2.97 -16.51
CA GLU A 541 15.11 2.27 -15.58
C GLU A 541 14.52 0.92 -15.16
N ILE A 542 13.23 0.86 -14.84
CA ILE A 542 12.51 -0.38 -14.49
C ILE A 542 12.53 -1.36 -15.68
N LYS A 543 12.22 -0.87 -16.88
CA LYS A 543 12.28 -1.68 -18.11
C LYS A 543 13.66 -2.26 -18.35
N ASN A 544 14.71 -1.44 -18.18
CA ASN A 544 16.09 -1.89 -18.39
C ASN A 544 16.52 -2.92 -17.34
N ARG A 545 16.05 -2.78 -16.08
CA ARG A 545 16.24 -3.79 -15.04
C ARG A 545 15.62 -5.12 -15.46
N TRP A 546 14.35 -5.16 -15.89
CA TRP A 546 13.69 -6.38 -16.36
C TRP A 546 14.39 -7.01 -17.56
N LEU A 547 14.89 -6.21 -18.50
CA LEU A 547 15.68 -6.70 -19.63
C LEU A 547 17.01 -7.35 -19.19
N ASN A 548 17.65 -6.81 -18.16
CA ASN A 548 18.87 -7.38 -17.60
C ASN A 548 18.57 -8.68 -16.85
N GLU A 549 17.55 -8.69 -15.99
CA GLU A 549 17.09 -9.89 -15.27
C GLU A 549 16.73 -11.02 -16.25
N PHE A 550 16.07 -10.68 -17.36
CA PHE A 550 15.75 -11.65 -18.42
C PHE A 550 17.01 -12.25 -19.05
N ARG A 551 18.02 -11.43 -19.37
CA ARG A 551 19.31 -11.91 -19.90
C ARG A 551 20.07 -12.75 -18.90
N GLU A 552 20.15 -12.31 -17.65
CA GLU A 552 20.80 -13.04 -16.57
C GLU A 552 20.14 -14.40 -16.34
N LYS A 553 18.80 -14.48 -16.43
CA LYS A 553 18.07 -15.74 -16.34
C LYS A 553 18.48 -16.69 -17.48
N GLU A 554 18.56 -16.22 -18.72
CA GLU A 554 19.01 -17.02 -19.85
C GLU A 554 20.49 -17.46 -19.71
N GLU A 555 21.37 -16.57 -19.25
CA GLU A 555 22.81 -16.86 -19.03
C GLU A 555 23.05 -17.76 -17.83
N SER A 556 22.14 -17.82 -16.86
CA SER A 556 22.24 -18.67 -15.68
C SER A 556 21.99 -20.14 -15.95
N ILE A 557 21.42 -20.48 -17.13
CA ILE A 557 21.11 -21.86 -17.51
C ILE A 557 22.39 -22.63 -17.79
N GLN A 558 22.66 -23.65 -16.98
CA GLN A 558 23.86 -24.48 -17.12
C GLN A 558 23.56 -25.76 -17.89
N PRO A 559 24.49 -26.25 -18.73
CA PRO A 559 24.34 -27.56 -19.35
C PRO A 559 24.39 -28.66 -18.31
N TYR A 560 23.58 -29.70 -18.50
CA TYR A 560 23.53 -30.86 -17.60
C TYR A 560 24.91 -31.52 -17.47
N GLN A 561 25.34 -31.78 -16.23
CA GLN A 561 26.48 -32.60 -15.89
C GLN A 561 26.01 -33.71 -14.97
N ALA A 562 26.42 -34.95 -15.23
CA ALA A 562 25.98 -36.11 -14.47
C ALA A 562 26.31 -36.02 -12.95
N ALA A 563 27.28 -35.18 -12.59
CA ALA A 563 27.65 -34.93 -11.20
C ALA A 563 26.59 -34.09 -10.44
N ASP A 564 25.78 -33.30 -11.14
CA ASP A 564 24.81 -32.37 -10.52
C ASP A 564 23.63 -33.09 -9.85
N PHE A 565 23.44 -34.38 -10.12
CA PHE A 565 22.32 -35.21 -9.64
C PHE A 565 22.73 -36.47 -8.89
N GLN A 566 23.98 -36.62 -8.51
CA GLN A 566 24.42 -37.79 -7.69
C GLN A 566 23.84 -37.74 -6.27
N GLU A 567 23.36 -36.62 -5.79
CA GLU A 567 22.71 -36.51 -4.47
C GLU A 567 21.23 -36.97 -4.46
N ILE A 568 20.60 -37.14 -5.61
CA ILE A 568 19.19 -37.61 -5.70
C ILE A 568 19.09 -39.13 -5.78
N LYS A 569 20.20 -39.84 -5.97
CA LYS A 569 20.25 -41.30 -6.03
C LYS A 569 20.69 -42.01 -4.73
N SER A 570 20.55 -41.41 -3.61
CA SER A 570 20.50 -42.18 -2.41
C SER A 570 19.08 -42.68 -2.19
N ASP A 571 18.79 -43.89 -2.65
CA ASP A 571 17.94 -44.82 -1.93
C ASP A 571 18.54 -45.09 -0.53
N GLU A 572 18.67 -44.05 0.24
CA GLU A 572 18.52 -44.19 1.67
C GLU A 572 16.99 -44.15 1.90
N LEU A 573 16.41 -45.37 1.83
CA LEU A 573 15.52 -45.77 2.88
C LEU A 573 16.19 -45.23 4.17
N VAL A 574 15.76 -44.03 4.56
CA VAL A 574 15.90 -43.57 5.93
C VAL A 574 15.16 -44.65 6.71
N GLN A 575 15.90 -45.72 7.09
CA GLN A 575 15.59 -46.37 8.34
C GLN A 575 15.41 -45.19 9.26
N ILE A 576 14.18 -45.00 9.73
CA ILE A 576 13.90 -44.18 10.88
C ILE A 576 14.76 -44.79 11.98
N GLU A 577 16.06 -44.49 11.98
CA GLU A 577 16.81 -44.49 13.20
C GLU A 577 15.99 -43.59 14.08
N HIS A 578 15.48 -44.14 15.14
CA HIS A 578 14.97 -43.37 16.26
C HIS A 578 16.03 -42.28 16.49
N VAL A 579 15.76 -41.08 15.93
CA VAL A 579 16.41 -39.86 16.37
C VAL A 579 16.05 -39.84 17.85
N GLU A 580 17.01 -40.27 18.68
CA GLU A 580 16.93 -39.95 20.09
C GLU A 580 16.57 -38.49 20.13
N SER A 581 15.36 -38.24 20.59
CA SER A 581 14.80 -36.91 20.74
C SER A 581 15.90 -36.09 21.42
N LYS A 582 16.58 -35.22 20.64
CA LYS A 582 17.25 -34.05 21.22
C LYS A 582 16.18 -33.49 22.11
N THR A 583 16.41 -33.57 23.41
CA THR A 583 15.54 -33.01 24.44
C THR A 583 15.22 -31.60 23.99
N VAL A 584 14.03 -31.44 23.40
CA VAL A 584 13.43 -30.13 23.19
C VAL A 584 13.40 -29.58 24.59
N GLU A 585 14.18 -28.52 24.86
CA GLU A 585 14.09 -27.80 26.10
C GLU A 585 12.60 -27.50 26.29
N SER A 586 11.96 -28.23 27.22
CA SER A 586 10.54 -28.07 27.48
C SER A 586 10.37 -26.70 28.11
N TYR A 587 10.04 -25.69 27.31
CA TYR A 587 9.59 -24.43 27.87
C TYR A 587 8.38 -24.75 28.73
N PRO A 588 8.37 -24.36 30.02
CA PRO A 588 7.22 -24.58 30.88
C PRO A 588 5.99 -23.97 30.24
N VAL A 589 4.93 -24.75 30.04
CA VAL A 589 3.69 -24.32 29.37
C VAL A 589 3.17 -23.02 29.99
N GLU A 590 3.31 -22.85 31.30
CA GLU A 590 2.93 -21.64 32.03
C GLU A 590 3.70 -20.39 31.59
N GLN A 591 4.99 -20.51 31.28
CA GLN A 591 5.78 -19.39 30.77
C GLN A 591 5.33 -19.00 29.36
N THR A 592 5.00 -19.99 28.52
CA THR A 592 4.48 -19.74 27.17
C THR A 592 3.12 -19.03 27.22
N ILE A 593 2.22 -19.44 28.14
CA ILE A 593 0.93 -18.79 28.38
C ILE A 593 1.10 -17.33 28.83
N ASN A 594 2.02 -17.11 29.78
CA ASN A 594 2.29 -15.76 30.31
C ASN A 594 2.85 -14.86 29.20
N ARG A 595 3.83 -15.34 28.44
CA ARG A 595 4.41 -14.62 27.30
C ARG A 595 3.39 -14.29 26.22
N ALA A 596 2.53 -15.24 25.86
CA ALA A 596 1.45 -15.01 24.89
C ALA A 596 0.47 -13.94 25.37
N ASN A 597 0.12 -13.93 26.65
CA ASN A 597 -0.75 -12.92 27.24
C ASN A 597 -0.07 -11.54 27.36
N GLU A 598 1.22 -11.47 27.63
CA GLU A 598 2.01 -10.23 27.64
C GLU A 598 2.08 -9.60 26.23
N VAL A 599 2.43 -10.42 25.25
CA VAL A 599 2.46 -9.98 23.84
C VAL A 599 1.07 -9.51 23.39
N ALA A 600 0.01 -10.29 23.70
CA ALA A 600 -1.36 -9.91 23.36
C ALA A 600 -1.78 -8.57 23.98
N ARG A 601 -1.35 -8.29 25.23
CA ARG A 601 -1.60 -6.98 25.87
C ARG A 601 -0.79 -5.86 25.19
N ALA A 602 0.48 -6.09 24.90
CA ALA A 602 1.34 -5.10 24.27
C ALA A 602 0.86 -4.67 22.87
N ILE A 603 0.35 -5.64 22.07
CA ILE A 603 -0.10 -5.35 20.70
C ILE A 603 -1.59 -4.96 20.61
N SER A 604 -2.37 -5.11 21.68
CA SER A 604 -3.83 -4.84 21.66
C SER A 604 -4.19 -3.38 21.37
N SER A 605 -3.29 -2.45 21.70
CA SER A 605 -3.43 -1.01 21.42
C SER A 605 -2.85 -0.58 20.07
N ILE A 606 -2.18 -1.49 19.35
CA ILE A 606 -1.60 -1.21 18.04
C ILE A 606 -2.65 -1.50 16.98
N HIS A 607 -2.92 -0.52 16.14
CA HIS A 607 -3.89 -0.68 15.04
C HIS A 607 -3.47 -1.81 14.09
N GLY A 608 -4.45 -2.59 13.60
CA GLY A 608 -4.20 -3.77 12.75
C GLY A 608 -3.79 -5.05 13.50
N PHE A 609 -3.50 -4.99 14.82
CA PHE A 609 -3.10 -6.15 15.61
C PHE A 609 -4.17 -6.68 16.57
N GLN A 610 -5.38 -6.12 16.59
CA GLN A 610 -6.47 -6.52 17.49
C GLN A 610 -6.88 -7.98 17.29
N GLU A 611 -6.95 -8.45 16.03
CA GLU A 611 -7.25 -9.84 15.73
C GLU A 611 -6.13 -10.78 16.19
N THR A 612 -4.88 -10.40 15.97
CA THR A 612 -3.69 -11.14 16.44
C THR A 612 -3.65 -11.20 17.96
N ALA A 613 -3.96 -10.11 18.65
CA ALA A 613 -4.06 -10.07 20.11
C ALA A 613 -5.16 -11.01 20.63
N THR A 614 -6.32 -10.99 19.98
CA THR A 614 -7.45 -11.88 20.30
C THR A 614 -7.10 -13.36 20.04
N PHE A 615 -6.41 -13.64 18.94
CA PHE A 615 -5.94 -14.98 18.60
C PHE A 615 -4.94 -15.50 19.65
N LEU A 616 -3.97 -14.69 20.05
CA LEU A 616 -2.98 -15.07 21.08
C LEU A 616 -3.65 -15.34 22.43
N LYS A 617 -4.62 -14.52 22.87
CA LYS A 617 -5.39 -14.76 24.08
C LYS A 617 -6.13 -16.09 24.02
N LYS A 618 -6.85 -16.39 22.93
CA LYS A 618 -7.57 -17.66 22.74
C LYS A 618 -6.62 -18.85 22.73
N LYS A 619 -5.40 -18.70 22.15
CA LYS A 619 -4.37 -19.75 22.17
C LYS A 619 -3.82 -19.97 23.57
N ALA A 620 -3.54 -18.92 24.33
CA ALA A 620 -3.08 -19.02 25.71
C ALA A 620 -4.12 -19.69 26.63
N GLU A 621 -5.40 -19.34 26.49
CA GLU A 621 -6.51 -19.99 27.21
C GLU A 621 -6.62 -21.47 26.89
N ARG A 622 -6.47 -21.85 25.60
CA ARG A 622 -6.50 -23.23 25.15
C ARG A 622 -5.34 -24.04 25.72
N LEU A 623 -4.11 -23.48 25.72
CA LEU A 623 -2.95 -24.10 26.34
C LEU A 623 -3.13 -24.32 27.85
N GLY A 624 -3.77 -23.36 28.53
CA GLY A 624 -4.08 -23.44 29.96
C GLY A 624 -5.06 -24.57 30.31
N LYS A 625 -6.00 -24.88 29.40
CA LYS A 625 -6.98 -25.96 29.60
C LYS A 625 -6.39 -27.36 29.45
N LYS A 626 -5.18 -27.48 28.90
CA LYS A 626 -4.47 -28.77 28.63
C LYS A 626 -5.29 -29.76 27.77
N ASP A 627 -6.23 -29.25 26.96
CA ASP A 627 -7.06 -30.07 26.10
C ASP A 627 -6.34 -30.40 24.78
N PHE A 628 -6.04 -31.66 24.54
CA PHE A 628 -5.55 -32.14 23.25
C PHE A 628 -6.73 -32.57 22.39
N THR A 629 -6.95 -31.89 21.26
CA THR A 629 -8.07 -32.17 20.36
C THR A 629 -7.56 -32.77 19.06
N ILE A 630 -8.02 -33.96 18.72
CA ILE A 630 -7.83 -34.57 17.42
C ILE A 630 -9.03 -34.17 16.55
N ALA A 631 -8.77 -33.42 15.49
CA ALA A 631 -9.81 -32.99 14.55
C ALA A 631 -9.79 -33.91 13.30
N LEU A 632 -10.93 -34.53 13.00
CA LEU A 632 -11.13 -35.29 11.78
C LEU A 632 -11.99 -34.46 10.82
N PHE A 633 -11.45 -34.14 9.66
CA PHE A 633 -12.14 -33.42 8.61
C PHE A 633 -11.94 -34.11 7.27
N GLY A 634 -12.80 -33.80 6.31
CA GLY A 634 -12.77 -34.43 4.98
C GLY A 634 -14.14 -34.34 4.32
N ALA A 635 -14.18 -34.70 3.05
CA ALA A 635 -15.39 -34.67 2.25
C ALA A 635 -16.52 -35.50 2.87
N PHE A 636 -17.74 -35.20 2.44
CA PHE A 636 -18.89 -35.99 2.80
C PHE A 636 -18.68 -37.45 2.36
N SER A 637 -19.16 -38.44 3.08
CA SER A 637 -18.96 -39.87 2.86
C SER A 637 -17.51 -40.41 2.83
N ALA A 638 -16.50 -39.59 3.18
CA ALA A 638 -15.09 -40.04 3.28
C ALA A 638 -14.81 -41.03 4.42
N GLY A 639 -15.81 -41.46 5.14
CA GLY A 639 -15.66 -42.44 6.23
C GLY A 639 -15.21 -41.84 7.57
N LYS A 640 -15.30 -40.53 7.79
CA LYS A 640 -14.87 -39.87 9.04
C LYS A 640 -15.46 -40.49 10.30
N SER A 641 -16.81 -40.72 10.31
CA SER A 641 -17.50 -41.34 11.46
C SER A 641 -17.08 -42.81 11.65
N SER A 642 -16.88 -43.57 10.56
CA SER A 642 -16.38 -44.93 10.62
C SER A 642 -14.95 -44.99 11.16
N PHE A 643 -14.07 -44.04 10.74
CA PHE A 643 -12.71 -43.94 11.25
C PHE A 643 -12.72 -43.57 12.73
N SER A 644 -13.57 -42.59 13.14
CA SER A 644 -13.70 -42.23 14.55
C SER A 644 -14.11 -43.42 15.42
N ASN A 645 -15.11 -44.20 14.96
CA ASN A 645 -15.54 -45.39 15.68
C ASN A 645 -14.44 -46.45 15.75
N ALA A 646 -13.66 -46.65 14.68
CA ALA A 646 -12.54 -47.56 14.67
C ALA A 646 -11.41 -47.09 15.62
N LEU A 647 -11.14 -45.82 15.69
CA LEU A 647 -10.16 -45.22 16.59
C LEU A 647 -10.56 -45.35 18.06
N LEU A 648 -11.86 -45.24 18.36
CA LEU A 648 -12.42 -45.37 19.71
C LEU A 648 -12.61 -46.83 20.13
N GLY A 649 -12.64 -47.74 19.19
CA GLY A 649 -12.91 -49.16 19.43
C GLY A 649 -14.42 -49.48 19.64
N GLU A 650 -15.31 -48.50 19.52
CA GLU A 650 -16.73 -48.63 19.75
C GLU A 650 -17.53 -47.81 18.72
N ASN A 651 -18.77 -48.24 18.44
CA ASN A 651 -19.69 -47.57 17.51
C ASN A 651 -20.44 -46.40 18.21
N VAL A 652 -19.74 -45.29 18.46
CA VAL A 652 -20.27 -44.08 19.12
C VAL A 652 -21.01 -43.16 18.14
N LEU A 653 -20.48 -43.03 16.92
CA LEU A 653 -21.04 -42.14 15.89
C LEU A 653 -21.89 -42.92 14.88
N PRO A 654 -23.05 -42.38 14.45
CA PRO A 654 -23.85 -42.99 13.39
C PRO A 654 -23.09 -43.04 12.07
N VAL A 655 -23.07 -44.19 11.44
CA VAL A 655 -22.48 -44.41 10.12
C VAL A 655 -23.60 -44.74 9.15
N SER A 656 -23.81 -43.93 8.12
CA SER A 656 -24.82 -44.15 7.06
C SER A 656 -24.27 -43.63 5.74
N PRO A 657 -24.64 -44.23 4.62
CA PRO A 657 -24.35 -43.68 3.30
C PRO A 657 -25.05 -42.34 3.03
N ASN A 658 -26.06 -41.98 3.81
CA ASN A 658 -26.74 -40.69 3.77
C ASN A 658 -26.11 -39.69 4.76
N PRO A 659 -26.21 -38.34 4.53
CA PRO A 659 -25.68 -37.34 5.43
C PRO A 659 -26.25 -37.46 6.86
N THR A 660 -25.45 -37.91 7.80
CA THR A 660 -25.85 -38.03 9.22
C THR A 660 -25.20 -36.98 10.15
N THR A 661 -24.18 -36.29 9.71
CA THR A 661 -23.49 -35.30 10.52
C THR A 661 -23.53 -33.92 9.82
N ALA A 662 -24.51 -33.10 10.21
CA ALA A 662 -24.64 -31.71 9.77
C ALA A 662 -24.02 -30.71 10.77
N ALA A 663 -23.54 -31.16 11.94
CA ALA A 663 -22.96 -30.34 12.99
C ALA A 663 -21.60 -30.87 13.46
N ILE A 664 -20.80 -29.98 14.07
CA ILE A 664 -19.52 -30.38 14.69
C ILE A 664 -19.83 -31.24 15.90
N THR A 665 -19.45 -32.53 15.83
CA THR A 665 -19.59 -33.48 16.94
C THR A 665 -18.26 -33.57 17.69
N LYS A 666 -18.29 -33.40 19.03
CA LYS A 666 -17.11 -33.54 19.89
C LYS A 666 -17.34 -34.74 20.81
N ILE A 667 -16.39 -35.68 20.80
CA ILE A 667 -16.39 -36.81 21.73
C ILE A 667 -15.41 -36.45 22.86
N ARG A 668 -15.85 -36.58 24.10
CA ARG A 668 -15.05 -36.23 25.28
C ARG A 668 -14.95 -37.44 26.21
N PRO A 669 -13.86 -37.55 27.01
CA PRO A 669 -13.78 -38.57 28.03
C PRO A 669 -14.82 -38.33 29.13
N VAL A 670 -15.22 -39.39 29.80
CA VAL A 670 -16.09 -39.35 30.96
C VAL A 670 -15.46 -38.50 32.07
N SER A 671 -16.24 -37.62 32.65
CA SER A 671 -15.83 -36.75 33.75
C SER A 671 -16.98 -36.53 34.75
N ASN A 672 -16.73 -35.79 35.81
CA ASN A 672 -17.77 -35.43 36.78
C ASN A 672 -18.90 -34.56 36.17
N VAL A 673 -18.65 -33.95 35.04
CA VAL A 673 -19.61 -33.10 34.30
C VAL A 673 -20.22 -33.83 33.11
N HIS A 674 -19.47 -34.74 32.48
CA HIS A 674 -19.90 -35.51 31.30
C HIS A 674 -19.96 -36.99 31.68
N HIS A 675 -21.17 -37.47 31.91
CA HIS A 675 -21.41 -38.87 32.26
C HIS A 675 -21.34 -39.78 31.03
N HIS A 676 -21.15 -41.08 31.27
CA HIS A 676 -21.14 -42.08 30.19
C HIS A 676 -22.49 -42.09 29.47
N GLU A 677 -22.49 -42.24 28.14
CA GLU A 677 -23.70 -42.31 27.28
C GLU A 677 -24.59 -41.06 27.36
N THR A 678 -24.02 -39.89 27.63
CA THR A 678 -24.75 -38.62 27.58
C THR A 678 -24.31 -37.79 26.37
N ALA A 679 -25.25 -37.00 25.82
CA ALA A 679 -24.98 -36.06 24.73
C ALA A 679 -25.50 -34.67 25.12
N ASP A 680 -24.62 -33.69 25.05
CA ASP A 680 -24.95 -32.27 25.22
C ASP A 680 -25.23 -31.65 23.84
N VAL A 681 -26.46 -31.21 23.61
CA VAL A 681 -26.88 -30.57 22.37
C VAL A 681 -26.93 -29.07 22.56
N HIS A 682 -26.04 -28.34 21.89
CA HIS A 682 -26.00 -26.89 21.93
C HIS A 682 -26.77 -26.30 20.74
N PHE A 683 -27.89 -25.64 21.03
CA PHE A 683 -28.63 -24.89 20.01
C PHE A 683 -27.99 -23.53 19.78
N LYS A 684 -27.99 -23.07 18.52
CA LYS A 684 -27.57 -21.72 18.19
C LYS A 684 -28.55 -20.71 18.78
N THR A 685 -28.03 -19.62 19.35
CA THR A 685 -28.87 -18.48 19.73
C THR A 685 -29.39 -17.74 18.49
N ALA A 686 -30.43 -16.91 18.68
CA ALA A 686 -30.95 -16.08 17.58
C ALA A 686 -29.87 -15.21 16.94
N ASP A 687 -28.98 -14.61 17.76
CA ASP A 687 -27.86 -13.78 17.29
C ASP A 687 -26.83 -14.58 16.49
N GLN A 688 -26.51 -15.80 16.93
CA GLN A 688 -25.61 -16.69 16.19
C GLN A 688 -26.21 -17.14 14.86
N LEU A 689 -27.52 -17.41 14.82
CA LEU A 689 -28.22 -17.76 13.59
C LEU A 689 -28.26 -16.56 12.63
N LEU A 690 -28.51 -15.35 13.15
CA LEU A 690 -28.49 -14.12 12.38
C LEU A 690 -27.11 -13.89 11.76
N LEU A 691 -26.04 -14.07 12.54
CA LEU A 691 -24.68 -13.94 12.04
C LEU A 691 -24.36 -14.93 10.92
N ASP A 692 -24.78 -16.20 11.05
CA ASP A 692 -24.59 -17.22 10.01
C ASP A 692 -25.35 -16.87 8.72
N VAL A 693 -26.57 -16.35 8.87
CA VAL A 693 -27.37 -15.88 7.74
C VAL A 693 -26.70 -14.68 7.07
N GLN A 694 -26.28 -13.68 7.84
CA GLN A 694 -25.55 -12.49 7.33
C GLN A 694 -24.26 -12.89 6.59
N LEU A 695 -23.45 -13.79 7.16
CA LEU A 695 -22.25 -14.31 6.52
C LEU A 695 -22.55 -15.06 5.22
N SER A 696 -23.66 -15.81 5.18
CA SER A 696 -24.10 -16.53 3.97
C SER A 696 -24.55 -15.56 2.89
N TYR A 697 -25.31 -14.53 3.23
CA TYR A 697 -25.72 -13.49 2.29
C TYR A 697 -24.56 -12.64 1.81
N LYS A 698 -23.60 -12.31 2.68
CA LYS A 698 -22.36 -11.61 2.32
C LYS A 698 -21.54 -12.41 1.29
N LYS A 699 -21.48 -13.75 1.44
CA LYS A 699 -20.87 -14.64 0.41
C LYS A 699 -21.60 -14.60 -0.93
N LEU A 700 -22.88 -14.30 -0.94
CA LEU A 700 -23.69 -14.13 -2.15
C LEU A 700 -23.66 -12.69 -2.70
N GLY A 701 -22.92 -11.78 -2.09
CA GLY A 701 -22.87 -10.38 -2.48
C GLY A 701 -24.12 -9.58 -2.11
N MET A 702 -24.88 -10.03 -1.11
CA MET A 702 -26.09 -9.37 -0.60
C MET A 702 -25.87 -8.95 0.86
N ASP A 703 -26.17 -7.69 1.18
CA ASP A 703 -26.17 -7.20 2.58
C ASP A 703 -27.58 -7.29 3.16
N ILE A 704 -27.72 -7.96 4.31
CA ILE A 704 -28.94 -7.90 5.14
C ILE A 704 -28.59 -7.18 6.44
N ALA A 705 -29.14 -5.99 6.61
CA ALA A 705 -28.92 -5.17 7.81
C ALA A 705 -29.71 -5.68 9.04
N SER A 706 -30.83 -6.38 8.87
CA SER A 706 -31.62 -6.98 9.96
C SER A 706 -32.56 -8.08 9.40
N LEU A 707 -32.82 -9.12 10.17
CA LEU A 707 -33.94 -10.01 10.00
C LEU A 707 -35.16 -9.45 10.71
#